data_81876f2e95b99b75d31036ad1c26d856
#
_entry.id   81876f2e95b99b75d31036ad1c26d856
#
_cell.length_a   1.000
_cell.length_b   1.000
_cell.length_c   1.000
_cell.angle_alpha   90.00
_cell.angle_beta   90.00
_cell.angle_gamma   90.00
#
_symmetry.space_group_name_H-M   'P 1'
#
loop_
_entity.id
_entity.type
_entity.pdbx_description
1 polymer ?
#
loop_
_entity_poly.entity_id
_entity_poly.type
_entity_poly.pdbx_seq_one_letter_code
_entity_poly.pdbx_strand_id
1 'polypeptide(L)'
;MLRKLPSKIDFRLVPLGASIAQGGCYFSIWSPKAKSVIVHIYDHDEKERYKVRLTDKFGNIWYGFIPNVGVGDLYAIEAEGEYDPDRGLFFKKGQLLVDPYAKALNKPYTYNQQRYLNDNTNFIPKAVVIDRSFDWQGVTKPQFGRDNLVVYEANVKGLTQLNEKVPQKLRGKYLGICHESVIAHLKKLGVTAIQLNPIAAFMSEPHLIKHGLVNYWGYNPVSFMAPDPRYAVEPLKCVDEFRTMVRELHRNGIAVILDVVYNHTAEGGKGGPILSLKGLDAPNYYTFKEDENGNKDFSSFYDVTGCGNTVNAQARPTLNLILDSLIHWTKWMQVDGFRFDLGVTVCRESHKGIFHEYDRDSAFLKSCFCIDRLAQSIMIAEPWDVGPNGYRLGQFPTGWSEQNDKFRDTVRRFWRGEPGLIGDFATRIMGSRDVFSSEDRSINASLNYITYHDGFTLEDLVSYSHKYNEANFENNRDGSDENYSSNQGVEGPTTNSEVLAKRWLLKRNLMATVLLSQGVPHILSGDEFSKTQQGNNNGYCQDNAMCWNHWDYNKENQDFINFIERVSSLRHKSKMLRELTLVEDTFHLQDEKYEAHWFKTDGTTMDSTTWKDPNTDAITLTLGSEGKERRETWCFIFNQKYNEHIIEIPIPLEGAEWVEVLDTTDPTGAPNEKEMYGVKKIYVNKPCVKVFMLRLTSHSKLKNSTSFEALTRHQNRNMKIDKMK
;
A
#
# COMPACT_ATOMS: atom_id res chain seq x y z
N MET A 1 30.66 -38.97 0.38
CA MET A 1 29.62 -40.02 0.54
C MET A 1 28.29 -39.34 0.85
N LEU A 2 27.36 -39.33 -0.09
CA LEU A 2 26.01 -38.84 0.17
C LEU A 2 25.34 -39.78 1.16
N ARG A 3 25.00 -39.31 2.37
CA ARG A 3 24.12 -40.06 3.26
C ARG A 3 22.73 -40.10 2.61
N LYS A 4 22.25 -41.27 2.27
CA LYS A 4 20.87 -41.47 1.84
C LYS A 4 19.94 -40.96 2.95
N LEU A 5 18.96 -40.17 2.58
CA LEU A 5 17.83 -39.89 3.43
C LEU A 5 17.17 -41.22 3.86
N PRO A 6 16.62 -41.33 5.08
CA PRO A 6 15.87 -42.52 5.48
C PRO A 6 14.79 -42.81 4.43
N SER A 7 14.61 -44.07 4.08
CA SER A 7 13.72 -44.53 3.00
C SER A 7 12.22 -44.26 3.20
N LYS A 8 11.82 -43.58 4.25
CA LYS A 8 10.46 -43.13 4.55
C LYS A 8 10.47 -41.71 5.11
N ILE A 9 10.88 -40.74 4.30
CA ILE A 9 10.63 -39.32 4.67
C ILE A 9 9.28 -38.93 4.13
N ASP A 10 8.39 -38.49 5.03
CA ASP A 10 7.27 -37.68 4.67
C ASP A 10 7.84 -36.35 4.08
N PHE A 11 7.74 -36.17 2.77
CA PHE A 11 8.26 -34.98 2.06
C PHE A 11 7.76 -33.65 2.67
N ARG A 12 6.65 -33.68 3.42
CA ARG A 12 6.13 -32.54 4.21
C ARG A 12 7.08 -32.10 5.31
N LEU A 13 8.03 -32.93 5.71
CA LEU A 13 9.05 -32.61 6.71
C LEU A 13 10.27 -31.87 6.13
N VAL A 14 10.43 -31.87 4.79
CA VAL A 14 11.53 -31.17 4.13
C VAL A 14 10.95 -30.04 3.27
N PRO A 15 10.93 -28.79 3.78
CA PRO A 15 10.42 -27.66 3.04
C PRO A 15 11.18 -27.47 1.71
N LEU A 16 10.50 -26.92 0.70
CA LEU A 16 11.16 -26.52 -0.54
C LEU A 16 12.26 -25.47 -0.29
N GLY A 17 13.29 -25.48 -1.13
CA GLY A 17 14.48 -24.67 -0.98
C GLY A 17 15.55 -25.31 -0.12
N ALA A 18 16.47 -24.49 0.41
CA ALA A 18 17.53 -24.92 1.30
C ALA A 18 17.08 -25.01 2.76
N SER A 19 17.41 -26.08 3.45
CA SER A 19 17.09 -26.31 4.86
C SER A 19 18.30 -26.86 5.61
N ILE A 20 18.82 -26.10 6.57
CA ILE A 20 19.97 -26.47 7.42
C ILE A 20 19.63 -27.68 8.25
N ALA A 21 20.59 -28.60 8.36
CA ALA A 21 20.56 -29.76 9.22
C ALA A 21 21.95 -30.04 9.79
N GLN A 22 22.04 -30.96 10.74
CA GLN A 22 23.33 -31.33 11.35
C GLN A 22 24.30 -31.87 10.30
N GLY A 23 25.42 -31.20 10.12
CA GLY A 23 26.50 -31.58 9.22
C GLY A 23 26.28 -31.23 7.75
N GLY A 24 25.24 -30.45 7.41
CA GLY A 24 24.99 -30.07 6.01
C GLY A 24 23.64 -29.39 5.79
N CYS A 25 23.18 -29.43 4.54
CA CYS A 25 21.94 -28.79 4.14
C CYS A 25 21.13 -29.74 3.23
N TYR A 26 19.81 -29.77 3.43
CA TYR A 26 18.87 -30.37 2.48
C TYR A 26 18.48 -29.35 1.43
N PHE A 27 18.40 -29.81 0.19
CA PHE A 27 17.86 -29.05 -0.94
C PHE A 27 16.66 -29.79 -1.51
N SER A 28 15.57 -29.08 -1.72
CA SER A 28 14.31 -29.61 -2.26
C SER A 28 13.78 -28.68 -3.32
N ILE A 29 13.68 -29.14 -4.56
CA ILE A 29 13.33 -28.33 -5.74
C ILE A 29 12.17 -28.99 -6.47
N TRP A 30 11.08 -28.25 -6.66
CA TRP A 30 9.94 -28.69 -7.44
C TRP A 30 10.20 -28.44 -8.94
N SER A 31 10.24 -29.51 -9.74
CA SER A 31 10.36 -29.42 -11.21
C SER A 31 9.88 -30.75 -11.84
N PRO A 32 8.64 -30.79 -12.36
CA PRO A 32 8.03 -32.03 -12.83
C PRO A 32 8.66 -32.58 -14.12
N LYS A 33 9.11 -31.68 -15.01
CA LYS A 33 9.61 -32.00 -16.34
C LYS A 33 11.15 -32.10 -16.43
N ALA A 34 11.84 -31.69 -15.37
CA ALA A 34 13.29 -31.83 -15.33
C ALA A 34 13.71 -33.32 -15.43
N LYS A 35 14.76 -33.60 -16.22
CA LYS A 35 15.44 -34.90 -16.29
C LYS A 35 16.50 -35.01 -15.21
N SER A 36 17.00 -33.86 -14.72
CA SER A 36 18.01 -33.75 -13.69
C SER A 36 17.97 -32.38 -13.05
N VAL A 37 18.23 -32.33 -11.75
CA VAL A 37 18.44 -31.08 -11.01
C VAL A 37 19.77 -31.12 -10.31
N ILE A 38 20.58 -30.09 -10.49
CA ILE A 38 21.94 -29.96 -9.96
C ILE A 38 21.99 -28.73 -9.08
N VAL A 39 22.55 -28.86 -7.88
CA VAL A 39 22.84 -27.76 -6.96
C VAL A 39 24.34 -27.45 -7.07
N HIS A 40 24.64 -26.22 -7.41
CA HIS A 40 26.00 -25.68 -7.46
C HIS A 40 26.27 -24.98 -6.14
N ILE A 41 27.35 -25.32 -5.45
CA ILE A 41 27.78 -24.76 -4.17
C ILE A 41 28.97 -23.85 -4.38
N TYR A 42 28.91 -22.66 -3.85
CA TYR A 42 29.94 -21.63 -3.96
C TYR A 42 30.43 -21.20 -2.59
N ASP A 43 31.64 -20.67 -2.53
CA ASP A 43 32.14 -19.94 -1.38
C ASP A 43 31.65 -18.48 -1.38
N HIS A 44 32.07 -17.69 -0.39
CA HIS A 44 31.67 -16.29 -0.25
C HIS A 44 32.22 -15.39 -1.37
N ASP A 45 33.27 -15.83 -2.08
CA ASP A 45 33.89 -15.12 -3.21
C ASP A 45 33.27 -15.53 -4.57
N GLU A 46 32.15 -16.24 -4.52
CA GLU A 46 31.42 -16.79 -5.69
C GLU A 46 32.26 -17.82 -6.51
N LYS A 47 33.24 -18.41 -5.91
CA LYS A 47 33.99 -19.50 -6.55
C LYS A 47 33.27 -20.82 -6.33
N GLU A 48 32.96 -21.54 -7.44
CA GLU A 48 32.32 -22.87 -7.35
C GLU A 48 33.23 -23.83 -6.59
N ARG A 49 32.74 -24.37 -5.50
CA ARG A 49 33.41 -25.40 -4.70
C ARG A 49 33.19 -26.79 -5.32
N TYR A 50 31.94 -27.08 -5.58
CA TYR A 50 31.50 -28.33 -6.24
C TYR A 50 30.01 -28.21 -6.61
N LYS A 51 29.58 -29.18 -7.43
CA LYS A 51 28.17 -29.32 -7.79
C LYS A 51 27.67 -30.74 -7.50
N VAL A 52 26.41 -30.86 -7.13
CA VAL A 52 25.79 -32.11 -6.71
C VAL A 52 24.49 -32.32 -7.49
N ARG A 53 24.37 -33.44 -8.18
CA ARG A 53 23.11 -33.87 -8.78
C ARG A 53 22.21 -34.45 -7.70
N LEU A 54 20.98 -33.96 -7.59
CA LEU A 54 19.96 -34.53 -6.72
C LEU A 54 19.49 -35.85 -7.29
N THR A 55 19.59 -36.93 -6.53
CA THR A 55 19.31 -38.30 -7.00
C THR A 55 17.96 -38.80 -6.54
N ASP A 56 17.42 -38.23 -5.47
CA ASP A 56 16.16 -38.67 -4.89
C ASP A 56 15.02 -37.80 -5.42
N LYS A 57 13.88 -38.44 -5.69
CA LYS A 57 12.69 -37.78 -6.20
C LYS A 57 11.44 -38.32 -5.51
N PHE A 58 10.59 -37.44 -5.03
CA PHE A 58 9.26 -37.77 -4.53
C PHE A 58 8.22 -36.96 -5.31
N GLY A 59 7.41 -37.66 -6.10
CA GLY A 59 6.51 -36.99 -7.05
C GLY A 59 7.29 -36.06 -7.99
N ASN A 60 7.02 -34.77 -7.90
CA ASN A 60 7.67 -33.75 -8.72
C ASN A 60 8.79 -32.98 -7.99
N ILE A 61 9.14 -33.40 -6.76
CA ILE A 61 10.17 -32.76 -5.93
C ILE A 61 11.47 -33.57 -6.03
N TRP A 62 12.53 -32.90 -6.48
CA TRP A 62 13.90 -33.38 -6.43
C TRP A 62 14.51 -32.99 -5.10
N TYR A 63 15.19 -33.91 -4.39
CA TYR A 63 15.75 -33.59 -3.09
C TYR A 63 17.04 -34.36 -2.81
N GLY A 64 17.81 -33.84 -1.86
CA GLY A 64 19.02 -34.50 -1.40
C GLY A 64 19.68 -33.74 -0.25
N PHE A 65 20.49 -34.47 0.53
CA PHE A 65 21.33 -33.90 1.57
C PHE A 65 22.75 -33.66 1.04
N ILE A 66 23.24 -32.44 1.17
CA ILE A 66 24.60 -32.06 0.78
C ILE A 66 25.41 -31.79 2.06
N PRO A 67 26.42 -32.62 2.37
CA PRO A 67 27.25 -32.46 3.53
C PRO A 67 28.18 -31.24 3.39
N ASN A 68 28.59 -30.68 4.56
CA ASN A 68 29.51 -29.55 4.64
C ASN A 68 29.01 -28.28 3.95
N VAL A 69 27.68 -28.09 3.86
CA VAL A 69 27.03 -26.83 3.47
C VAL A 69 26.42 -26.22 4.71
N GLY A 70 26.77 -24.99 5.00
CA GLY A 70 26.36 -24.26 6.21
C GLY A 70 25.77 -22.90 5.93
N VAL A 71 25.42 -22.20 7.02
CA VAL A 71 24.94 -20.80 6.96
C VAL A 71 25.99 -19.92 6.30
N GLY A 72 25.57 -19.10 5.34
CA GLY A 72 26.42 -18.21 4.57
C GLY A 72 26.93 -18.82 3.25
N ASP A 73 26.93 -20.14 3.09
CA ASP A 73 27.30 -20.74 1.80
C ASP A 73 26.32 -20.31 0.70
N LEU A 74 26.88 -20.09 -0.49
CA LEU A 74 26.11 -19.66 -1.66
C LEU A 74 25.72 -20.85 -2.52
N TYR A 75 24.56 -20.78 -3.18
CA TYR A 75 24.15 -21.82 -4.11
C TYR A 75 23.33 -21.28 -5.28
N ALA A 76 23.31 -22.03 -6.37
CA ALA A 76 22.42 -21.85 -7.51
C ALA A 76 21.91 -23.21 -7.99
N ILE A 77 20.87 -23.21 -8.81
CA ILE A 77 20.24 -24.41 -9.33
C ILE A 77 20.48 -24.47 -10.84
N GLU A 78 20.76 -25.65 -11.36
CA GLU A 78 20.67 -25.96 -12.78
C GLU A 78 19.62 -27.07 -12.96
N ALA A 79 18.66 -26.86 -13.86
CA ALA A 79 17.72 -27.89 -14.26
C ALA A 79 17.96 -28.29 -15.69
N GLU A 80 18.20 -29.60 -15.91
CA GLU A 80 18.38 -30.16 -17.23
C GLU A 80 17.11 -30.82 -17.74
N GLY A 81 16.77 -30.62 -19.00
CA GLY A 81 15.58 -31.18 -19.64
C GLY A 81 15.53 -30.86 -21.12
N GLU A 82 14.34 -30.84 -21.68
CA GLU A 82 14.11 -30.46 -23.06
C GLU A 82 14.00 -28.93 -23.19
N TYR A 83 14.61 -28.35 -24.20
CA TYR A 83 14.43 -26.93 -24.52
C TYR A 83 13.50 -26.82 -25.73
N ASP A 84 12.24 -26.55 -25.48
CA ASP A 84 11.19 -26.35 -26.48
C ASP A 84 10.20 -25.28 -25.99
N PRO A 85 10.50 -23.99 -26.24
CA PRO A 85 9.66 -22.89 -25.79
C PRO A 85 8.21 -22.93 -26.30
N ASP A 86 7.95 -23.58 -27.45
CA ASP A 86 6.60 -23.71 -28.01
C ASP A 86 5.75 -24.74 -27.23
N ARG A 87 6.40 -25.55 -26.40
CA ARG A 87 5.77 -26.47 -25.46
C ARG A 87 5.91 -26.00 -24.00
N GLY A 88 6.36 -24.77 -23.78
CA GLY A 88 6.59 -24.20 -22.46
C GLY A 88 7.79 -24.80 -21.71
N LEU A 89 8.72 -25.43 -22.42
CA LEU A 89 9.88 -26.09 -21.84
C LEU A 89 11.14 -25.23 -22.05
N PHE A 90 11.69 -24.72 -20.96
CA PHE A 90 12.80 -23.76 -20.97
C PHE A 90 14.06 -24.31 -20.28
N PHE A 91 14.30 -25.64 -20.33
CA PHE A 91 15.47 -26.27 -19.72
C PHE A 91 16.73 -26.08 -20.59
N LYS A 92 17.46 -25.02 -20.27
CA LYS A 92 18.71 -24.72 -21.01
C LYS A 92 19.90 -25.22 -20.22
N LYS A 93 20.63 -26.17 -20.76
CA LYS A 93 21.84 -26.77 -20.13
C LYS A 93 22.88 -25.68 -19.80
N GLY A 94 23.41 -25.70 -18.57
CA GLY A 94 24.38 -24.72 -18.09
C GLY A 94 23.75 -23.39 -17.62
N GLN A 95 22.44 -23.22 -17.76
CA GLN A 95 21.74 -22.05 -17.26
C GLN A 95 21.53 -22.18 -15.75
N LEU A 96 22.12 -21.27 -14.98
CA LEU A 96 21.88 -21.20 -13.55
C LEU A 96 20.57 -20.46 -13.25
N LEU A 97 19.87 -20.93 -12.25
CA LEU A 97 18.58 -20.41 -11.78
C LEU A 97 18.69 -20.00 -10.33
N VAL A 98 18.00 -18.91 -9.97
CA VAL A 98 17.71 -18.58 -8.57
C VAL A 98 16.65 -19.57 -8.08
N ASP A 99 16.88 -20.15 -6.89
CA ASP A 99 15.87 -20.98 -6.24
C ASP A 99 14.62 -20.14 -5.95
N PRO A 100 13.42 -20.55 -6.40
CA PRO A 100 12.17 -19.84 -6.06
C PRO A 100 11.95 -19.67 -4.54
N TYR A 101 12.52 -20.56 -3.74
CA TYR A 101 12.48 -20.56 -2.28
C TYR A 101 13.71 -19.92 -1.63
N ALA A 102 14.56 -19.23 -2.40
CA ALA A 102 15.68 -18.47 -1.84
C ALA A 102 15.18 -17.40 -0.87
N LYS A 103 15.75 -17.38 0.33
CA LYS A 103 15.38 -16.43 1.41
C LYS A 103 16.37 -15.28 1.56
N ALA A 104 17.49 -15.35 0.86
CA ALA A 104 18.50 -14.31 0.73
C ALA A 104 19.26 -14.49 -0.58
N LEU A 105 19.73 -13.38 -1.13
CA LEU A 105 20.63 -13.34 -2.28
C LEU A 105 21.92 -12.61 -1.90
N ASN A 106 23.04 -13.01 -2.50
CA ASN A 106 24.34 -12.43 -2.17
C ASN A 106 24.59 -11.04 -2.78
N LYS A 107 23.86 -10.71 -3.85
CA LYS A 107 23.97 -9.44 -4.57
C LYS A 107 22.67 -9.11 -5.32
N PRO A 108 22.43 -7.84 -5.68
CA PRO A 108 21.32 -7.49 -6.56
C PRO A 108 21.47 -8.13 -7.95
N TYR A 109 20.35 -8.41 -8.61
CA TYR A 109 20.38 -8.84 -10.00
C TYR A 109 20.68 -7.65 -10.92
N THR A 110 21.66 -7.83 -11.80
CA THR A 110 22.02 -6.85 -12.83
C THR A 110 21.79 -7.47 -14.22
N TYR A 111 20.88 -6.87 -14.99
CA TYR A 111 20.63 -7.33 -16.35
C TYR A 111 21.82 -7.04 -17.27
N ASN A 112 22.23 -8.05 -18.07
CA ASN A 112 23.21 -7.88 -19.13
C ASN A 112 22.85 -8.78 -20.33
N GLN A 113 22.43 -8.14 -21.43
CA GLN A 113 21.92 -8.84 -22.61
C GLN A 113 22.92 -9.80 -23.26
N GLN A 114 24.20 -9.43 -23.36
CA GLN A 114 25.22 -10.26 -24.05
C GLN A 114 25.53 -11.53 -23.27
N ARG A 115 25.49 -11.46 -21.96
CA ARG A 115 25.87 -12.52 -21.04
C ARG A 115 24.71 -13.46 -20.72
N TYR A 116 23.50 -12.94 -20.89
CA TYR A 116 22.25 -13.60 -20.67
C TYR A 116 21.98 -14.76 -21.61
N LEU A 117 22.46 -14.67 -22.87
CA LEU A 117 22.21 -15.67 -23.90
C LEU A 117 23.18 -16.87 -23.84
N ASN A 118 24.34 -16.74 -23.23
CA ASN A 118 25.43 -17.72 -23.32
C ASN A 118 25.82 -18.37 -22.00
N ASP A 119 26.20 -17.57 -20.99
CA ASP A 119 26.61 -18.04 -19.67
C ASP A 119 26.24 -16.97 -18.63
N ASN A 120 25.33 -17.30 -17.72
CA ASN A 120 24.88 -16.41 -16.69
C ASN A 120 25.59 -16.62 -15.32
N THR A 121 26.57 -17.54 -15.25
CA THR A 121 27.23 -17.96 -14.00
C THR A 121 27.74 -16.79 -13.17
N ASN A 122 28.32 -15.76 -13.79
CA ASN A 122 28.90 -14.62 -13.11
C ASN A 122 27.90 -13.49 -12.85
N PHE A 123 26.66 -13.56 -13.36
CA PHE A 123 25.69 -12.48 -13.32
C PHE A 123 24.51 -12.79 -12.43
N ILE A 124 24.04 -14.02 -12.45
CA ILE A 124 22.92 -14.43 -11.61
C ILE A 124 23.34 -14.33 -10.13
N PRO A 125 22.57 -13.65 -9.28
CA PRO A 125 22.83 -13.69 -7.85
C PRO A 125 22.71 -15.12 -7.35
N LYS A 126 23.54 -15.48 -6.39
CA LYS A 126 23.47 -16.77 -5.72
C LYS A 126 22.53 -16.67 -4.54
N ALA A 127 21.71 -17.68 -4.31
CA ALA A 127 20.97 -17.83 -3.09
C ALA A 127 21.93 -18.09 -1.92
N VAL A 128 21.61 -17.56 -0.75
CA VAL A 128 22.40 -17.73 0.48
C VAL A 128 21.67 -18.70 1.40
N VAL A 129 22.38 -19.69 1.91
CA VAL A 129 21.88 -20.56 2.97
C VAL A 129 21.82 -19.77 4.28
N ILE A 130 20.62 -19.56 4.85
CA ILE A 130 20.42 -18.72 6.03
C ILE A 130 19.99 -19.53 7.25
N ASP A 131 20.32 -19.02 8.44
CA ASP A 131 19.68 -19.41 9.69
C ASP A 131 18.35 -18.65 9.86
N ARG A 132 17.37 -19.35 10.43
CA ARG A 132 16.06 -18.74 10.75
C ARG A 132 16.03 -18.08 12.13
N SER A 133 17.02 -18.37 12.98
CA SER A 133 17.14 -17.73 14.30
C SER A 133 17.42 -16.24 14.16
N PHE A 134 16.83 -15.44 15.05
CA PHE A 134 17.10 -14.01 15.19
C PHE A 134 16.69 -13.55 16.58
N ASP A 135 17.51 -12.71 17.18
CA ASP A 135 17.20 -12.15 18.50
C ASP A 135 16.25 -10.95 18.37
N TRP A 136 14.98 -11.21 18.62
CA TRP A 136 13.94 -10.17 18.67
C TRP A 136 13.96 -9.34 19.95
N GLN A 137 14.82 -9.65 20.92
CA GLN A 137 14.96 -8.91 22.19
C GLN A 137 13.64 -8.72 22.95
N GLY A 138 12.77 -9.72 22.90
CA GLY A 138 11.44 -9.67 23.52
C GLY A 138 10.44 -8.70 22.86
N VAL A 139 10.79 -8.07 21.74
CA VAL A 139 9.88 -7.19 21.01
C VAL A 139 8.82 -8.03 20.29
N THR A 140 7.56 -7.64 20.44
CA THR A 140 6.39 -8.25 19.79
C THR A 140 5.79 -7.30 18.77
N LYS A 141 4.99 -7.84 17.87
CA LYS A 141 4.21 -7.05 16.90
C LYS A 141 3.31 -6.06 17.62
N PRO A 142 3.13 -4.84 17.09
CA PRO A 142 2.13 -3.90 17.59
C PRO A 142 0.73 -4.54 17.59
N GLN A 143 -0.02 -4.31 18.65
CA GLN A 143 -1.38 -4.83 18.82
C GLN A 143 -2.37 -3.68 18.71
N PHE A 144 -2.95 -3.49 17.54
CA PHE A 144 -4.04 -2.52 17.31
C PHE A 144 -4.93 -2.97 16.15
N GLY A 145 -6.17 -2.50 16.17
CA GLY A 145 -7.14 -2.76 15.10
C GLY A 145 -6.87 -1.93 13.84
N ARG A 146 -7.55 -2.26 12.77
CA ARG A 146 -7.47 -1.52 11.50
C ARG A 146 -7.96 -0.07 11.61
N ASP A 147 -8.85 0.19 12.54
CA ASP A 147 -9.35 1.51 12.93
C ASP A 147 -8.22 2.46 13.37
N ASN A 148 -7.14 1.92 13.93
CA ASN A 148 -5.97 2.69 14.34
C ASN A 148 -4.91 2.88 13.26
N LEU A 149 -5.11 2.34 12.06
CA LEU A 149 -4.15 2.47 10.98
C LEU A 149 -4.11 3.90 10.44
N VAL A 150 -2.89 4.42 10.33
CA VAL A 150 -2.46 5.55 9.51
C VAL A 150 -1.25 5.06 8.74
N VAL A 151 -1.43 4.78 7.45
CA VAL A 151 -0.43 4.16 6.60
C VAL A 151 0.45 5.23 5.97
N TYR A 152 1.76 5.03 6.03
CA TYR A 152 2.75 5.89 5.38
C TYR A 152 3.52 5.07 4.36
N GLU A 153 3.31 5.35 3.08
CA GLU A 153 3.97 4.65 1.97
C GLU A 153 5.36 5.23 1.71
N ALA A 154 6.36 4.37 1.61
CA ALA A 154 7.73 4.81 1.39
C ALA A 154 8.57 3.83 0.57
N ASN A 155 9.46 4.36 -0.26
CA ASN A 155 10.55 3.60 -0.86
C ASN A 155 11.74 3.53 0.11
N VAL A 156 12.33 2.36 0.30
CA VAL A 156 13.46 2.15 1.25
C VAL A 156 14.61 3.12 0.99
N LYS A 157 15.02 3.28 -0.27
CA LYS A 157 16.12 4.17 -0.64
C LYS A 157 15.70 5.63 -0.55
N GLY A 158 14.60 5.96 -1.20
CA GLY A 158 14.14 7.34 -1.31
C GLY A 158 13.83 7.99 0.02
N LEU A 159 13.34 7.24 0.99
CA LEU A 159 12.98 7.78 2.30
C LEU A 159 14.17 8.45 3.01
N THR A 160 15.34 7.83 3.00
CA THR A 160 16.46 8.29 3.84
C THR A 160 17.70 8.75 3.08
N GLN A 161 17.72 8.61 1.75
CA GLN A 161 18.92 8.87 0.94
C GLN A 161 19.50 10.28 1.13
N LEU A 162 18.62 11.28 1.27
CA LEU A 162 19.01 12.68 1.48
C LEU A 162 18.83 13.16 2.93
N ASN A 163 18.53 12.26 3.88
CA ASN A 163 18.36 12.63 5.28
C ASN A 163 19.74 12.80 5.96
N GLU A 164 20.17 14.03 6.18
CA GLU A 164 21.47 14.33 6.79
C GLU A 164 21.59 13.91 8.25
N LYS A 165 20.47 13.72 8.96
CA LYS A 165 20.46 13.20 10.34
C LYS A 165 20.77 11.71 10.40
N VAL A 166 20.57 10.97 9.31
CA VAL A 166 20.92 9.55 9.19
C VAL A 166 22.40 9.44 8.80
N PRO A 167 23.21 8.62 9.51
CA PRO A 167 24.60 8.37 9.12
C PRO A 167 24.73 7.93 7.67
N GLN A 168 25.68 8.50 6.92
CA GLN A 168 25.82 8.32 5.47
C GLN A 168 25.76 6.84 5.05
N LYS A 169 26.43 5.94 5.79
CA LYS A 169 26.44 4.49 5.51
C LYS A 169 25.08 3.81 5.63
N LEU A 170 24.13 4.43 6.35
CA LEU A 170 22.77 3.89 6.57
C LEU A 170 21.74 4.53 5.64
N ARG A 171 22.08 5.61 4.94
CA ARG A 171 21.16 6.29 4.02
C ARG A 171 20.76 5.39 2.88
N GLY A 172 19.48 5.34 2.57
CA GLY A 172 18.91 4.49 1.53
C GLY A 172 18.93 2.98 1.85
N LYS A 173 19.11 2.61 3.11
CA LYS A 173 19.23 1.23 3.60
C LYS A 173 18.14 0.90 4.62
N TYR A 174 17.87 -0.40 4.85
CA TYR A 174 16.93 -0.86 5.88
C TYR A 174 17.23 -0.23 7.24
N LEU A 175 18.49 -0.22 7.67
CA LEU A 175 18.90 0.36 8.94
C LEU A 175 18.73 1.88 9.01
N GLY A 176 18.64 2.56 7.87
CA GLY A 176 18.30 3.98 7.83
C GLY A 176 16.86 4.27 8.20
N ILE A 177 15.92 3.39 7.81
CA ILE A 177 14.49 3.55 8.13
C ILE A 177 14.24 3.52 9.64
N CYS A 178 14.93 2.64 10.37
CA CYS A 178 14.80 2.53 11.81
C CYS A 178 15.69 3.48 12.62
N HIS A 179 16.31 4.46 11.97
CA HIS A 179 17.05 5.51 12.66
C HIS A 179 16.10 6.39 13.49
N GLU A 180 16.53 6.80 14.68
CA GLU A 180 15.71 7.56 15.63
C GLU A 180 15.05 8.80 15.04
N SER A 181 15.73 9.54 14.15
CA SER A 181 15.20 10.74 13.50
C SER A 181 14.03 10.42 12.56
N VAL A 182 14.03 9.26 11.90
CA VAL A 182 12.95 8.80 11.02
C VAL A 182 11.76 8.34 11.86
N ILE A 183 12.03 7.53 12.89
CA ILE A 183 10.99 7.05 13.80
C ILE A 183 10.29 8.23 14.51
N ALA A 184 11.04 9.20 15.01
CA ALA A 184 10.48 10.39 15.63
C ALA A 184 9.59 11.19 14.67
N HIS A 185 10.00 11.31 13.41
CA HIS A 185 9.20 11.97 12.36
C HIS A 185 7.90 11.22 12.07
N LEU A 186 7.94 9.90 11.87
CA LEU A 186 6.75 9.08 11.64
C LEU A 186 5.76 9.20 12.81
N LYS A 187 6.25 9.14 14.05
CA LYS A 187 5.43 9.33 15.27
C LYS A 187 4.81 10.72 15.34
N LYS A 188 5.55 11.76 14.93
CA LYS A 188 5.04 13.15 14.88
C LYS A 188 3.88 13.26 13.90
N LEU A 189 3.96 12.61 12.73
CA LEU A 189 2.86 12.58 11.76
C LEU A 189 1.66 11.72 12.22
N GLY A 190 1.76 10.99 13.33
CA GLY A 190 0.72 10.07 13.80
C GLY A 190 0.68 8.75 13.01
N VAL A 191 1.75 8.40 12.31
CA VAL A 191 1.87 7.15 11.54
C VAL A 191 1.89 5.96 12.48
N THR A 192 1.09 4.94 12.18
CA THR A 192 1.03 3.67 12.91
C THR A 192 1.51 2.48 12.10
N ALA A 193 1.60 2.61 10.79
CA ALA A 193 2.14 1.58 9.90
C ALA A 193 2.94 2.20 8.75
N ILE A 194 4.12 1.65 8.47
CA ILE A 194 4.88 1.97 7.26
C ILE A 194 4.62 0.89 6.20
N GLN A 195 4.21 1.31 5.01
CA GLN A 195 4.10 0.46 3.82
C GLN A 195 5.34 0.69 2.96
N LEU A 196 6.13 -0.35 2.77
CA LEU A 196 7.34 -0.27 1.94
C LEU A 196 7.03 -0.73 0.52
N ASN A 197 7.38 0.11 -0.49
CA ASN A 197 7.42 -0.32 -1.88
C ASN A 197 8.19 -1.64 -2.01
N PRO A 198 8.04 -2.40 -3.10
CA PRO A 198 8.57 -3.77 -3.16
C PRO A 198 10.02 -3.89 -2.74
N ILE A 199 10.26 -4.73 -1.73
CA ILE A 199 11.60 -5.01 -1.19
C ILE A 199 12.08 -6.42 -1.53
N ALA A 200 11.23 -7.25 -2.10
CA ALA A 200 11.65 -8.54 -2.66
C ALA A 200 12.63 -8.30 -3.81
N ALA A 201 13.65 -9.15 -3.91
CA ALA A 201 14.72 -8.96 -4.89
C ALA A 201 14.18 -8.81 -6.32
N PHE A 202 14.56 -7.75 -7.00
CA PHE A 202 14.03 -7.34 -8.29
C PHE A 202 15.14 -6.95 -9.29
N MET A 203 14.77 -6.82 -10.54
CA MET A 203 15.66 -6.50 -11.66
C MET A 203 15.19 -5.23 -12.38
N SER A 204 16.13 -4.44 -12.89
CA SER A 204 15.78 -3.38 -13.85
C SER A 204 15.47 -3.96 -15.22
N GLU A 205 14.50 -3.40 -15.90
CA GLU A 205 14.07 -3.81 -17.23
C GLU A 205 15.14 -3.52 -18.28
N PRO A 206 15.23 -4.35 -19.32
CA PRO A 206 16.23 -4.18 -20.39
C PRO A 206 16.18 -2.82 -21.09
N HIS A 207 14.99 -2.26 -21.27
CA HIS A 207 14.83 -0.96 -21.91
C HIS A 207 15.38 0.19 -21.06
N LEU A 208 15.25 0.14 -19.73
CA LEU A 208 15.81 1.13 -18.82
C LEU A 208 17.34 1.16 -18.88
N ILE A 209 17.96 -0.02 -18.86
CA ILE A 209 19.43 -0.13 -18.89
C ILE A 209 20.03 0.50 -20.16
N LYS A 210 19.33 0.42 -21.29
CA LYS A 210 19.77 1.07 -22.56
C LYS A 210 19.85 2.60 -22.43
N HIS A 211 19.04 3.19 -21.56
CA HIS A 211 19.00 4.63 -21.33
C HIS A 211 19.79 5.06 -20.08
N GLY A 212 20.50 4.11 -19.43
CA GLY A 212 21.23 4.39 -18.18
C GLY A 212 20.31 4.56 -16.97
N LEU A 213 19.04 4.16 -17.07
CA LEU A 213 18.06 4.18 -16.00
C LEU A 213 18.03 2.84 -15.25
N VAL A 214 17.43 2.85 -14.07
CA VAL A 214 17.23 1.65 -13.25
C VAL A 214 15.80 1.65 -12.69
N ASN A 215 15.24 0.47 -12.48
CA ASN A 215 13.98 0.36 -11.75
C ASN A 215 14.19 0.83 -10.30
N TYR A 216 13.44 1.84 -9.91
CA TYR A 216 13.52 2.45 -8.58
C TYR A 216 12.41 1.93 -7.65
N TRP A 217 11.23 1.63 -8.20
CA TRP A 217 10.10 1.20 -7.37
C TRP A 217 10.18 -0.24 -6.90
N GLY A 218 10.71 -1.15 -7.75
CA GLY A 218 10.87 -2.57 -7.40
C GLY A 218 9.79 -3.52 -7.94
N TYR A 219 8.85 -3.06 -8.76
CA TYR A 219 7.77 -3.89 -9.33
C TYR A 219 8.25 -4.77 -10.51
N ASN A 220 9.37 -5.47 -10.34
CA ASN A 220 9.87 -6.42 -11.33
C ASN A 220 10.63 -7.58 -10.62
N PRO A 221 9.92 -8.45 -9.85
CA PRO A 221 10.54 -9.37 -8.91
C PRO A 221 11.27 -10.53 -9.59
N VAL A 222 12.40 -10.92 -9.00
CA VAL A 222 13.16 -12.14 -9.31
C VAL A 222 12.91 -13.24 -8.26
N SER A 223 12.66 -12.85 -7.02
CA SER A 223 12.38 -13.75 -5.91
C SER A 223 11.25 -13.18 -5.05
N PHE A 224 10.39 -14.06 -4.53
CA PHE A 224 9.27 -13.64 -3.65
C PHE A 224 9.63 -13.63 -2.15
N MET A 225 10.75 -14.25 -1.75
CA MET A 225 11.08 -14.45 -0.34
C MET A 225 12.35 -13.74 0.12
N ALA A 226 13.24 -13.38 -0.81
CA ALA A 226 14.51 -12.75 -0.47
C ALA A 226 14.38 -11.23 -0.46
N PRO A 227 14.69 -10.53 0.66
CA PRO A 227 14.82 -9.08 0.65
C PRO A 227 15.96 -8.67 -0.29
N ASP A 228 15.79 -7.55 -0.99
CA ASP A 228 16.77 -7.11 -1.97
C ASP A 228 18.06 -6.62 -1.26
N PRO A 229 19.22 -7.20 -1.58
CA PRO A 229 20.49 -6.85 -0.94
C PRO A 229 20.99 -5.44 -1.27
N ARG A 230 20.42 -4.72 -2.28
CA ARG A 230 20.75 -3.31 -2.54
C ARG A 230 20.39 -2.39 -1.38
N TYR A 231 19.43 -2.78 -0.54
CA TYR A 231 18.97 -2.03 0.61
C TYR A 231 19.70 -2.40 1.92
N ALA A 232 20.62 -3.35 1.89
CA ALA A 232 21.45 -3.67 3.03
C ALA A 232 22.76 -2.87 3.02
N VAL A 233 23.35 -2.62 4.18
CA VAL A 233 24.71 -2.10 4.34
C VAL A 233 25.70 -3.19 3.95
N GLU A 234 25.46 -4.41 4.44
CA GLU A 234 26.22 -5.61 4.10
C GLU A 234 25.28 -6.61 3.37
N PRO A 235 25.44 -6.83 2.07
CA PRO A 235 24.52 -7.69 1.29
C PRO A 235 24.28 -9.07 1.90
N LEU A 236 25.30 -9.73 2.43
CA LEU A 236 25.16 -11.05 3.08
C LEU A 236 24.44 -11.01 4.43
N LYS A 237 24.30 -9.85 5.05
CA LYS A 237 23.51 -9.62 6.28
C LYS A 237 22.12 -9.04 6.01
N CYS A 238 21.69 -8.99 4.75
CA CYS A 238 20.46 -8.35 4.31
C CYS A 238 19.23 -8.78 5.13
N VAL A 239 19.10 -10.06 5.42
CA VAL A 239 17.98 -10.63 6.21
C VAL A 239 18.00 -10.10 7.64
N ASP A 240 19.15 -10.05 8.28
CA ASP A 240 19.27 -9.59 9.66
C ASP A 240 19.12 -8.07 9.78
N GLU A 241 19.59 -7.31 8.79
CA GLU A 241 19.35 -5.87 8.73
C GLU A 241 17.87 -5.55 8.55
N PHE A 242 17.16 -6.30 7.68
CA PHE A 242 15.72 -6.16 7.53
C PHE A 242 14.98 -6.49 8.84
N ARG A 243 15.30 -7.63 9.47
CA ARG A 243 14.72 -8.02 10.78
C ARG A 243 15.00 -6.99 11.87
N THR A 244 16.20 -6.40 11.88
CA THR A 244 16.56 -5.32 12.79
C THR A 244 15.67 -4.09 12.56
N MET A 245 15.46 -3.69 11.31
CA MET A 245 14.54 -2.60 10.97
C MET A 245 13.13 -2.88 11.51
N VAL A 246 12.58 -4.06 11.24
CA VAL A 246 11.23 -4.46 11.71
C VAL A 246 11.17 -4.43 13.24
N ARG A 247 12.17 -5.01 13.93
CA ARG A 247 12.24 -5.00 15.39
C ARG A 247 12.21 -3.59 15.97
N GLU A 248 12.99 -2.66 15.42
CA GLU A 248 13.06 -1.29 15.96
C GLU A 248 11.77 -0.50 15.65
N LEU A 249 11.13 -0.72 14.49
CA LEU A 249 9.82 -0.15 14.20
C LEU A 249 8.75 -0.69 15.17
N HIS A 250 8.70 -2.00 15.40
CA HIS A 250 7.79 -2.62 16.39
C HIS A 250 8.02 -2.11 17.80
N ARG A 251 9.28 -1.93 18.22
CA ARG A 251 9.64 -1.35 19.53
C ARG A 251 9.01 0.03 19.72
N ASN A 252 8.79 0.74 18.64
CA ASN A 252 8.18 2.08 18.61
C ASN A 252 6.69 2.08 18.26
N GLY A 253 6.05 0.91 18.21
CA GLY A 253 4.61 0.79 17.93
C GLY A 253 4.23 1.01 16.48
N ILE A 254 5.17 0.89 15.52
CA ILE A 254 4.93 1.07 14.09
C ILE A 254 4.91 -0.31 13.42
N ALA A 255 3.79 -0.65 12.79
CA ALA A 255 3.65 -1.87 12.00
C ALA A 255 4.38 -1.75 10.65
N VAL A 256 4.72 -2.89 10.06
CA VAL A 256 5.38 -2.97 8.75
C VAL A 256 4.50 -3.70 7.76
N ILE A 257 4.13 -3.03 6.68
CA ILE A 257 3.38 -3.57 5.55
C ILE A 257 4.32 -3.65 4.35
N LEU A 258 4.34 -4.78 3.65
CA LEU A 258 5.10 -4.92 2.41
C LEU A 258 4.19 -4.82 1.20
N ASP A 259 4.62 -4.05 0.22
CA ASP A 259 4.06 -4.13 -1.12
C ASP A 259 4.63 -5.36 -1.81
N VAL A 260 3.75 -6.29 -2.22
CA VAL A 260 4.13 -7.59 -2.77
C VAL A 260 3.63 -7.76 -4.20
N VAL A 261 4.52 -8.22 -5.04
CA VAL A 261 4.28 -8.43 -6.47
C VAL A 261 4.25 -9.93 -6.75
N TYR A 262 3.04 -10.51 -6.73
CA TYR A 262 2.83 -11.92 -7.06
C TYR A 262 2.12 -12.11 -8.40
N ASN A 263 1.75 -11.04 -9.05
CA ASN A 263 1.00 -11.08 -10.30
C ASN A 263 1.89 -11.37 -11.51
N HIS A 264 3.16 -10.99 -11.48
CA HIS A 264 4.15 -11.23 -12.55
C HIS A 264 5.57 -11.40 -12.00
N THR A 265 6.50 -11.70 -12.90
CA THR A 265 7.94 -11.76 -12.59
C THR A 265 8.77 -11.08 -13.66
N ALA A 266 10.03 -10.79 -13.34
CA ALA A 266 11.03 -10.24 -14.26
C ALA A 266 11.37 -11.16 -15.47
N GLU A 267 10.81 -12.36 -15.51
CA GLU A 267 11.06 -13.31 -16.60
C GLU A 267 10.33 -12.99 -17.91
N GLY A 268 9.42 -11.98 -17.91
CA GLY A 268 8.71 -11.53 -19.11
C GLY A 268 8.03 -12.66 -19.89
N GLY A 269 7.73 -12.43 -21.17
CA GLY A 269 7.12 -13.42 -22.05
C GLY A 269 8.11 -14.49 -22.56
N LYS A 270 7.78 -15.15 -23.68
CA LYS A 270 8.57 -16.24 -24.32
C LYS A 270 10.03 -15.84 -24.54
N GLY A 271 10.28 -14.63 -25.04
CA GLY A 271 11.63 -14.11 -25.32
C GLY A 271 12.34 -13.48 -24.12
N GLY A 272 11.69 -13.43 -22.97
CA GLY A 272 12.27 -12.87 -21.75
C GLY A 272 13.25 -13.81 -21.06
N PRO A 273 13.85 -13.33 -19.98
CA PRO A 273 14.89 -14.06 -19.25
C PRO A 273 14.42 -15.40 -18.63
N ILE A 274 15.39 -16.32 -18.50
CA ILE A 274 15.24 -17.57 -17.73
C ILE A 274 16.05 -17.38 -16.46
N LEU A 275 15.34 -17.03 -15.36
CA LEU A 275 15.99 -16.64 -14.10
C LEU A 275 15.74 -17.63 -12.97
N SER A 276 14.52 -18.18 -12.91
CA SER A 276 14.02 -18.97 -11.79
C SER A 276 12.89 -19.89 -12.25
N LEU A 277 11.64 -19.43 -12.18
CA LEU A 277 10.41 -20.21 -12.38
C LEU A 277 10.31 -20.77 -13.80
N LYS A 278 10.62 -19.96 -14.81
CA LYS A 278 10.54 -20.34 -16.22
C LYS A 278 11.45 -21.54 -16.54
N GLY A 279 12.65 -21.57 -15.97
CA GLY A 279 13.63 -22.64 -16.15
C GLY A 279 13.32 -23.93 -15.39
N LEU A 280 12.35 -23.90 -14.46
CA LEU A 280 11.92 -25.06 -13.68
C LEU A 280 10.65 -25.69 -14.23
N ASP A 281 9.63 -24.89 -14.55
CA ASP A 281 8.36 -25.38 -15.15
C ASP A 281 7.43 -24.22 -15.52
N ALA A 282 7.65 -23.57 -16.66
CA ALA A 282 6.80 -22.45 -17.08
C ALA A 282 5.30 -22.80 -17.13
N PRO A 283 4.85 -23.99 -17.60
CA PRO A 283 3.44 -24.32 -17.71
C PRO A 283 2.62 -24.26 -16.42
N ASN A 284 3.22 -24.45 -15.25
CA ASN A 284 2.53 -24.36 -13.98
C ASN A 284 2.74 -22.98 -13.29
N TYR A 285 3.87 -22.34 -13.52
CA TYR A 285 4.15 -21.04 -12.88
C TYR A 285 3.50 -19.86 -13.59
N TYR A 286 3.20 -19.98 -14.90
CA TYR A 286 2.64 -18.89 -15.69
C TYR A 286 1.31 -19.29 -16.35
N THR A 287 0.50 -18.29 -16.64
CA THR A 287 -0.72 -18.43 -17.42
C THR A 287 -0.41 -18.28 -18.91
N PHE A 288 -0.98 -19.14 -19.74
CA PHE A 288 -0.86 -19.14 -21.17
C PHE A 288 -2.21 -18.90 -21.83
N LYS A 289 -2.21 -18.41 -23.07
CA LYS A 289 -3.45 -18.30 -23.83
C LYS A 289 -4.06 -19.68 -24.06
N GLU A 290 -5.39 -19.72 -24.13
CA GLU A 290 -6.15 -20.93 -24.44
C GLU A 290 -6.99 -20.72 -25.68
N ASP A 291 -7.20 -21.78 -26.46
CA ASP A 291 -8.17 -21.78 -27.56
C ASP A 291 -9.61 -21.96 -27.03
N GLU A 292 -10.60 -21.95 -27.94
CA GLU A 292 -12.02 -22.11 -27.61
C GLU A 292 -12.33 -23.49 -26.97
N ASN A 293 -11.48 -24.47 -27.11
CA ASN A 293 -11.61 -25.81 -26.55
C ASN A 293 -10.86 -25.96 -25.20
N GLY A 294 -10.17 -24.90 -24.74
CA GLY A 294 -9.37 -24.91 -23.50
C GLY A 294 -7.97 -25.52 -23.68
N ASN A 295 -7.49 -25.67 -24.92
CA ASN A 295 -6.11 -26.11 -25.16
C ASN A 295 -5.16 -24.93 -25.00
N LYS A 296 -4.11 -25.14 -24.21
CA LYS A 296 -3.12 -24.09 -23.92
C LYS A 296 -2.14 -23.94 -25.08
N ASP A 297 -1.97 -22.70 -25.53
CA ASP A 297 -0.88 -22.30 -26.43
C ASP A 297 0.35 -21.90 -25.60
N PHE A 298 1.23 -22.84 -25.31
CA PHE A 298 2.44 -22.60 -24.53
C PHE A 298 3.47 -21.69 -25.22
N SER A 299 3.25 -21.32 -26.49
CA SER A 299 4.09 -20.33 -27.17
C SER A 299 3.68 -18.88 -26.80
N SER A 300 2.50 -18.68 -26.23
CA SER A 300 1.87 -17.38 -25.97
C SER A 300 1.54 -17.21 -24.49
N PHE A 301 2.40 -16.49 -23.75
CA PHE A 301 2.09 -16.10 -22.39
C PHE A 301 0.85 -15.19 -22.38
N TYR A 302 -0.07 -15.47 -21.46
CA TYR A 302 -1.18 -14.56 -21.20
C TYR A 302 -0.71 -13.43 -20.28
N ASP A 303 -1.07 -12.19 -20.62
CA ASP A 303 -0.62 -11.02 -19.88
C ASP A 303 -1.79 -10.11 -19.50
N VAL A 304 -2.09 -10.03 -18.21
CA VAL A 304 -3.04 -9.07 -17.60
C VAL A 304 -2.33 -8.11 -16.64
N THR A 305 -1.00 -8.03 -16.75
CA THR A 305 -0.16 -7.24 -15.85
C THR A 305 0.55 -6.09 -16.55
N GLY A 306 0.68 -6.16 -17.88
CA GLY A 306 1.47 -5.22 -18.68
C GLY A 306 2.99 -5.50 -18.64
N CYS A 307 3.43 -6.59 -17.96
CA CYS A 307 4.83 -6.92 -17.75
C CYS A 307 5.30 -8.14 -18.57
N GLY A 308 4.46 -8.64 -19.47
CA GLY A 308 4.79 -9.74 -20.40
C GLY A 308 4.48 -11.13 -19.89
N ASN A 309 4.06 -11.30 -18.65
CA ASN A 309 3.59 -12.57 -18.09
C ASN A 309 2.58 -12.36 -16.97
N THR A 310 1.79 -13.38 -16.71
CA THR A 310 0.90 -13.51 -15.58
C THR A 310 1.24 -14.76 -14.80
N VAL A 311 1.51 -14.61 -13.50
CA VAL A 311 1.75 -15.74 -12.60
C VAL A 311 0.44 -16.51 -12.38
N ASN A 312 0.48 -17.84 -12.53
CA ASN A 312 -0.68 -18.71 -12.41
C ASN A 312 -0.95 -19.10 -10.95
N ALA A 313 -1.60 -18.22 -10.20
CA ALA A 313 -1.94 -18.47 -8.78
C ALA A 313 -2.93 -19.63 -8.57
N GLN A 314 -3.65 -20.07 -9.61
CA GLN A 314 -4.53 -21.24 -9.56
C GLN A 314 -3.73 -22.56 -9.53
N ALA A 315 -2.55 -22.59 -10.11
CA ALA A 315 -1.72 -23.80 -10.14
C ALA A 315 -1.16 -24.08 -8.74
N ARG A 316 -1.34 -25.31 -8.25
CA ARG A 316 -0.96 -25.71 -6.90
C ARG A 316 0.49 -25.36 -6.50
N PRO A 317 1.54 -25.62 -7.31
CA PRO A 317 2.91 -25.27 -6.92
C PRO A 317 3.12 -23.77 -6.79
N THR A 318 2.48 -22.98 -7.62
CA THR A 318 2.54 -21.52 -7.60
C THR A 318 1.80 -20.93 -6.41
N LEU A 319 0.58 -21.41 -6.15
CA LEU A 319 -0.18 -21.04 -4.97
C LEU A 319 0.61 -21.34 -3.69
N ASN A 320 1.21 -22.55 -3.60
CA ASN A 320 2.05 -22.90 -2.46
C ASN A 320 3.25 -21.95 -2.32
N LEU A 321 3.92 -21.59 -3.41
CA LEU A 321 5.05 -20.66 -3.38
C LEU A 321 4.62 -19.28 -2.84
N ILE A 322 3.47 -18.76 -3.29
CA ILE A 322 2.91 -17.49 -2.83
C ILE A 322 2.57 -17.56 -1.33
N LEU A 323 1.85 -18.60 -0.90
CA LEU A 323 1.45 -18.78 0.50
C LEU A 323 2.67 -18.98 1.42
N ASP A 324 3.66 -19.78 0.99
CA ASP A 324 4.90 -19.99 1.73
C ASP A 324 5.71 -18.69 1.84
N SER A 325 5.66 -17.84 0.82
CA SER A 325 6.26 -16.50 0.85
C SER A 325 5.57 -15.60 1.89
N LEU A 326 4.24 -15.51 1.87
CA LEU A 326 3.48 -14.74 2.86
C LEU A 326 3.73 -15.24 4.29
N ILE A 327 3.78 -16.57 4.49
CA ILE A 327 4.12 -17.19 5.78
C ILE A 327 5.57 -16.86 6.17
N HIS A 328 6.51 -16.89 5.23
CA HIS A 328 7.90 -16.49 5.48
C HIS A 328 7.99 -15.06 6.02
N TRP A 329 7.38 -14.10 5.33
CA TRP A 329 7.37 -12.69 5.73
C TRP A 329 6.68 -12.47 7.08
N THR A 330 5.54 -13.10 7.34
CA THR A 330 4.80 -12.92 8.60
C THR A 330 5.40 -13.66 9.79
N LYS A 331 5.98 -14.86 9.56
CA LYS A 331 6.48 -15.72 10.63
C LYS A 331 7.94 -15.45 11.00
N TRP A 332 8.78 -15.34 9.97
CA TRP A 332 10.24 -15.29 10.17
C TRP A 332 10.81 -13.88 10.09
N MET A 333 10.14 -13.02 9.34
CA MET A 333 10.50 -11.62 9.16
C MET A 333 9.63 -10.68 9.99
N GLN A 334 8.59 -11.20 10.68
CA GLN A 334 7.65 -10.50 11.57
C GLN A 334 6.87 -9.35 10.91
N VAL A 335 6.69 -9.39 9.59
CA VAL A 335 5.89 -8.40 8.84
C VAL A 335 4.41 -8.48 9.26
N ASP A 336 3.73 -7.33 9.37
CA ASP A 336 2.37 -7.24 9.90
C ASP A 336 1.29 -7.34 8.83
N GLY A 337 1.64 -7.05 7.58
CA GLY A 337 0.68 -7.11 6.50
C GLY A 337 1.27 -6.91 5.11
N PHE A 338 0.38 -6.89 4.12
CA PHE A 338 0.73 -6.82 2.70
C PHE A 338 -0.21 -5.88 1.95
N ARG A 339 0.34 -5.15 0.99
CA ARG A 339 -0.38 -4.55 -0.13
C ARG A 339 -0.08 -5.38 -1.36
N PHE A 340 -1.10 -5.87 -2.03
CA PHE A 340 -0.97 -6.72 -3.21
C PHE A 340 -1.06 -5.87 -4.47
N ASP A 341 0.06 -5.76 -5.17
CA ASP A 341 0.14 -5.15 -6.49
C ASP A 341 -0.74 -5.92 -7.48
N LEU A 342 -1.58 -5.19 -8.25
CA LEU A 342 -2.57 -5.79 -9.14
C LEU A 342 -3.30 -6.98 -8.48
N GLY A 343 -3.88 -6.75 -7.30
CA GLY A 343 -4.43 -7.82 -6.44
C GLY A 343 -5.49 -8.70 -7.11
N VAL A 344 -6.16 -8.20 -8.13
CA VAL A 344 -7.14 -8.96 -8.93
C VAL A 344 -6.49 -10.12 -9.66
N THR A 345 -5.26 -9.95 -10.15
CA THR A 345 -4.56 -10.96 -10.96
C THR A 345 -4.37 -12.29 -10.21
N VAL A 346 -3.97 -12.25 -8.94
CA VAL A 346 -3.76 -13.46 -8.13
C VAL A 346 -5.07 -14.12 -7.68
N CYS A 347 -6.21 -13.45 -7.90
CA CYS A 347 -7.55 -13.95 -7.61
C CYS A 347 -8.28 -14.46 -8.85
N ARG A 348 -7.63 -14.46 -10.02
CA ARG A 348 -8.23 -14.95 -11.26
C ARG A 348 -8.15 -16.47 -11.33
N GLU A 349 -9.24 -17.09 -11.73
CA GLU A 349 -9.35 -18.53 -11.92
C GLU A 349 -9.96 -18.89 -13.28
N SER A 350 -9.65 -20.06 -13.77
CA SER A 350 -10.24 -20.67 -14.97
C SER A 350 -11.09 -21.87 -14.58
N HIS A 351 -12.33 -21.88 -15.01
CA HIS A 351 -13.27 -22.99 -14.87
C HIS A 351 -13.83 -23.39 -16.24
N LYS A 352 -14.58 -24.46 -16.32
CA LYS A 352 -15.18 -24.90 -17.60
C LYS A 352 -16.01 -23.77 -18.24
N GLY A 353 -15.58 -23.29 -19.40
CA GLY A 353 -16.24 -22.22 -20.15
C GLY A 353 -15.94 -20.79 -19.65
N ILE A 354 -15.05 -20.64 -18.64
CA ILE A 354 -14.61 -19.35 -18.11
C ILE A 354 -13.08 -19.39 -18.05
N PHE A 355 -12.44 -18.49 -18.76
CA PHE A 355 -10.99 -18.37 -18.78
C PHE A 355 -10.53 -17.14 -18.02
N HIS A 356 -9.77 -17.37 -16.94
CA HIS A 356 -8.99 -16.36 -16.21
C HIS A 356 -9.80 -15.13 -15.77
N GLU A 357 -10.94 -15.38 -15.10
CA GLU A 357 -11.79 -14.33 -14.52
C GLU A 357 -11.55 -14.19 -13.02
N TYR A 358 -11.85 -12.97 -12.50
CA TYR A 358 -11.80 -12.73 -11.07
C TYR A 358 -12.82 -13.60 -10.32
N ASP A 359 -12.35 -14.28 -9.29
CA ASP A 359 -13.19 -15.06 -8.38
C ASP A 359 -12.96 -14.65 -6.92
N ARG A 360 -14.00 -14.10 -6.28
CA ARG A 360 -13.98 -13.75 -4.85
C ARG A 360 -13.73 -14.97 -3.96
N ASP A 361 -14.04 -16.15 -4.47
CA ASP A 361 -13.88 -17.44 -3.82
C ASP A 361 -12.64 -18.22 -4.31
N SER A 362 -11.70 -17.54 -4.94
CA SER A 362 -10.47 -18.12 -5.46
C SER A 362 -9.69 -18.91 -4.40
N ALA A 363 -8.94 -19.89 -4.84
CA ALA A 363 -8.08 -20.69 -3.96
C ALA A 363 -7.12 -19.82 -3.14
N PHE A 364 -6.61 -18.73 -3.73
CA PHE A 364 -5.75 -17.77 -3.05
C PHE A 364 -6.48 -17.07 -1.89
N LEU A 365 -7.64 -16.46 -2.14
CA LEU A 365 -8.39 -15.72 -1.12
C LEU A 365 -8.88 -16.65 0.01
N LYS A 366 -9.39 -17.84 -0.34
CA LYS A 366 -9.77 -18.87 0.65
C LYS A 366 -8.60 -19.30 1.51
N SER A 367 -7.42 -19.50 0.91
CA SER A 367 -6.21 -19.88 1.66
C SER A 367 -5.75 -18.78 2.61
N CYS A 368 -5.81 -17.51 2.19
CA CYS A 368 -5.50 -16.37 3.06
C CYS A 368 -6.44 -16.30 4.27
N PHE A 369 -7.70 -16.64 4.09
CA PHE A 369 -8.69 -16.68 5.18
C PHE A 369 -8.48 -17.88 6.12
N CYS A 370 -8.16 -19.07 5.57
CA CYS A 370 -8.03 -20.30 6.34
C CYS A 370 -6.72 -20.44 7.11
N ILE A 371 -5.69 -19.69 6.74
CA ILE A 371 -4.40 -19.71 7.45
C ILE A 371 -4.41 -18.63 8.52
N ASP A 372 -4.56 -19.01 9.80
CA ASP A 372 -4.72 -18.10 10.94
C ASP A 372 -3.77 -16.90 10.91
N ARG A 373 -2.51 -17.13 10.60
CA ARG A 373 -1.50 -16.08 10.53
C ARG A 373 -1.76 -15.05 9.45
N LEU A 374 -2.28 -15.48 8.31
CA LEU A 374 -2.63 -14.60 7.19
C LEU A 374 -3.97 -13.91 7.46
N ALA A 375 -4.94 -14.62 8.03
CA ALA A 375 -6.23 -14.04 8.42
C ALA A 375 -6.09 -12.90 9.45
N GLN A 376 -5.05 -12.97 10.31
CA GLN A 376 -4.72 -11.93 11.28
C GLN A 376 -3.84 -10.80 10.73
N SER A 377 -3.34 -10.92 9.50
CA SER A 377 -2.49 -9.90 8.88
C SER A 377 -3.31 -8.76 8.28
N ILE A 378 -2.69 -7.59 8.15
CA ILE A 378 -3.25 -6.47 7.40
C ILE A 378 -3.18 -6.84 5.92
N MET A 379 -4.34 -6.95 5.25
CA MET A 379 -4.44 -7.26 3.83
C MET A 379 -5.01 -6.07 3.09
N ILE A 380 -4.26 -5.53 2.14
CA ILE A 380 -4.65 -4.40 1.30
C ILE A 380 -4.55 -4.84 -0.16
N ALA A 381 -5.62 -4.69 -0.91
CA ALA A 381 -5.62 -4.95 -2.34
C ALA A 381 -5.49 -3.66 -3.15
N GLU A 382 -4.71 -3.71 -4.20
CA GLU A 382 -4.94 -2.88 -5.37
C GLU A 382 -6.05 -3.58 -6.17
N PRO A 383 -7.28 -3.02 -6.20
CA PRO A 383 -8.45 -3.77 -6.64
C PRO A 383 -8.68 -3.70 -8.17
N TRP A 384 -7.60 -3.75 -8.94
CA TRP A 384 -7.63 -3.79 -10.41
C TRP A 384 -6.45 -4.55 -10.99
N ASP A 385 -6.54 -4.85 -12.27
CA ASP A 385 -5.46 -5.21 -13.18
C ASP A 385 -5.78 -4.73 -14.61
N VAL A 386 -4.90 -4.95 -15.58
CA VAL A 386 -5.09 -4.48 -16.96
C VAL A 386 -5.85 -5.46 -17.85
N GLY A 387 -6.29 -6.59 -17.30
CA GLY A 387 -7.06 -7.61 -18.02
C GLY A 387 -8.53 -7.27 -18.18
N PRO A 388 -9.26 -8.07 -18.97
CA PRO A 388 -10.70 -7.93 -19.09
C PRO A 388 -11.39 -8.01 -17.73
N ASN A 389 -12.40 -7.15 -17.52
CA ASN A 389 -13.12 -7.07 -16.24
C ASN A 389 -12.21 -6.91 -15.02
N GLY A 390 -11.08 -6.22 -15.19
CA GLY A 390 -10.03 -6.13 -14.16
C GLY A 390 -10.35 -5.21 -12.99
N TYR A 391 -11.28 -4.25 -13.12
CA TYR A 391 -11.64 -3.32 -12.05
C TYR A 391 -12.63 -3.96 -11.07
N ARG A 392 -12.22 -4.13 -9.79
CA ARG A 392 -12.96 -4.89 -8.76
C ARG A 392 -13.06 -4.19 -7.41
N LEU A 393 -13.01 -2.86 -7.39
CA LEU A 393 -13.19 -2.09 -6.16
C LEU A 393 -14.52 -2.46 -5.45
N GLY A 394 -14.42 -2.76 -4.15
CA GLY A 394 -15.55 -3.20 -3.32
C GLY A 394 -15.83 -4.71 -3.37
N GLN A 395 -15.06 -5.49 -4.12
CA GLN A 395 -15.36 -6.92 -4.34
C GLN A 395 -14.43 -7.89 -3.58
N PHE A 396 -13.43 -7.41 -2.87
CA PHE A 396 -12.59 -8.27 -2.04
C PHE A 396 -13.35 -8.73 -0.78
N PRO A 397 -12.98 -9.89 -0.18
CA PRO A 397 -13.72 -10.45 0.95
C PRO A 397 -13.50 -9.66 2.24
N THR A 398 -14.29 -10.01 3.26
CA THR A 398 -14.12 -9.52 4.64
C THR A 398 -12.67 -9.66 5.09
N GLY A 399 -12.21 -8.67 5.83
CA GLY A 399 -10.84 -8.67 6.32
C GLY A 399 -9.82 -8.05 5.35
N TRP A 400 -10.20 -7.67 4.14
CA TRP A 400 -9.35 -6.92 3.19
C TRP A 400 -9.71 -5.44 3.18
N SER A 401 -8.69 -4.58 3.11
CA SER A 401 -8.85 -3.20 2.69
C SER A 401 -8.50 -3.07 1.21
N GLU A 402 -9.04 -2.05 0.56
CA GLU A 402 -8.84 -1.81 -0.88
C GLU A 402 -8.43 -0.37 -1.11
N GLN A 403 -7.44 -0.14 -1.96
CA GLN A 403 -7.08 1.21 -2.42
C GLN A 403 -8.28 1.81 -3.15
N ASN A 404 -8.83 2.88 -2.59
CA ASN A 404 -10.06 3.50 -3.08
C ASN A 404 -9.77 4.67 -4.05
N ASP A 405 -9.68 4.37 -5.33
CA ASP A 405 -9.48 5.37 -6.39
C ASP A 405 -10.67 6.32 -6.53
N LYS A 406 -11.91 5.87 -6.24
CA LYS A 406 -13.08 6.75 -6.22
C LYS A 406 -12.96 7.82 -5.13
N PHE A 407 -12.38 7.48 -3.97
CA PHE A 407 -12.08 8.48 -2.94
C PHE A 407 -11.06 9.50 -3.47
N ARG A 408 -9.94 9.02 -4.01
CA ARG A 408 -8.88 9.86 -4.59
C ARG A 408 -9.45 10.84 -5.61
N ASP A 409 -10.16 10.34 -6.59
CA ASP A 409 -10.61 11.12 -7.73
C ASP A 409 -11.71 12.11 -7.33
N THR A 410 -12.69 11.68 -6.53
CA THR A 410 -13.76 12.58 -6.05
C THR A 410 -13.18 13.72 -5.21
N VAL A 411 -12.27 13.41 -4.27
CA VAL A 411 -11.69 14.43 -3.38
C VAL A 411 -10.79 15.40 -4.13
N ARG A 412 -9.98 14.93 -5.09
CA ARG A 412 -9.19 15.80 -5.96
C ARG A 412 -10.05 16.73 -6.78
N ARG A 413 -11.10 16.22 -7.43
CA ARG A 413 -12.04 16.99 -8.24
C ARG A 413 -12.84 17.99 -7.40
N PHE A 414 -13.29 17.58 -6.21
CA PHE A 414 -13.98 18.47 -5.27
C PHE A 414 -13.11 19.67 -4.92
N TRP A 415 -11.89 19.45 -4.44
CA TRP A 415 -11.00 20.54 -4.05
C TRP A 415 -10.44 21.35 -5.23
N ARG A 416 -10.49 20.82 -6.44
CA ARG A 416 -10.25 21.58 -7.68
C ARG A 416 -11.39 22.56 -8.01
N GLY A 417 -12.53 22.44 -7.33
CA GLY A 417 -13.68 23.34 -7.49
C GLY A 417 -14.68 22.90 -8.57
N GLU A 418 -14.71 21.61 -8.95
CA GLU A 418 -15.68 21.10 -9.92
C GLU A 418 -17.10 21.11 -9.32
N PRO A 419 -18.11 21.58 -10.09
CA PRO A 419 -19.48 21.66 -9.62
C PRO A 419 -20.15 20.29 -9.51
N GLY A 420 -21.19 20.17 -8.67
CA GLY A 420 -22.05 18.99 -8.59
C GLY A 420 -21.46 17.79 -7.84
N LEU A 421 -20.36 17.94 -7.11
CA LEU A 421 -19.67 16.85 -6.42
C LEU A 421 -19.99 16.74 -4.93
N ILE A 422 -20.84 17.59 -4.37
CA ILE A 422 -21.15 17.64 -2.94
C ILE A 422 -21.65 16.28 -2.42
N GLY A 423 -22.57 15.63 -3.13
CA GLY A 423 -23.11 14.32 -2.73
C GLY A 423 -22.07 13.20 -2.77
N ASP A 424 -21.27 13.14 -3.84
CA ASP A 424 -20.19 12.18 -3.96
C ASP A 424 -19.12 12.41 -2.90
N PHE A 425 -18.73 13.66 -2.67
CA PHE A 425 -17.79 14.03 -1.61
C PHE A 425 -18.28 13.61 -0.23
N ALA A 426 -19.53 13.90 0.11
CA ALA A 426 -20.13 13.46 1.37
C ALA A 426 -20.10 11.92 1.52
N THR A 427 -20.38 11.20 0.44
CA THR A 427 -20.30 9.72 0.41
C THR A 427 -18.86 9.24 0.65
N ARG A 428 -17.86 9.88 0.03
CA ARG A 428 -16.44 9.50 0.21
C ARG A 428 -15.98 9.69 1.65
N ILE A 429 -16.22 10.86 2.24
CA ILE A 429 -15.74 11.14 3.60
C ILE A 429 -16.43 10.30 4.66
N MET A 430 -17.62 9.77 4.39
CA MET A 430 -18.36 8.85 5.25
C MET A 430 -18.08 7.36 4.96
N GLY A 431 -16.91 7.03 4.38
CA GLY A 431 -16.43 5.66 4.21
C GLY A 431 -16.87 4.95 2.93
N SER A 432 -17.30 5.72 1.89
CA SER A 432 -17.65 5.17 0.56
C SER A 432 -18.67 4.03 0.61
N ARG A 433 -19.82 4.29 1.25
CA ARG A 433 -20.88 3.30 1.49
C ARG A 433 -21.41 2.66 0.20
N ASP A 434 -21.46 3.41 -0.90
CA ASP A 434 -21.86 2.92 -2.23
C ASP A 434 -20.92 1.84 -2.78
N VAL A 435 -19.72 1.70 -2.20
CA VAL A 435 -18.71 0.71 -2.57
C VAL A 435 -18.61 -0.41 -1.54
N PHE A 436 -18.67 -0.08 -0.24
CA PHE A 436 -18.40 -1.00 0.87
C PHE A 436 -19.64 -1.26 1.75
N SER A 437 -20.83 -1.31 1.15
CA SER A 437 -22.11 -1.46 1.88
C SER A 437 -22.54 -2.90 2.11
N SER A 438 -21.81 -3.94 1.65
CA SER A 438 -22.19 -5.31 1.91
C SER A 438 -22.06 -5.64 3.41
N GLU A 439 -22.96 -6.47 3.94
CA GLU A 439 -23.07 -6.81 5.38
C GLU A 439 -21.75 -7.31 5.99
N ASP A 440 -20.87 -7.87 5.16
CA ASP A 440 -19.57 -8.40 5.57
C ASP A 440 -18.41 -7.42 5.43
N ARG A 441 -18.66 -6.15 5.09
CA ARG A 441 -17.64 -5.12 4.89
C ARG A 441 -17.76 -4.00 5.92
N SER A 442 -16.63 -3.45 6.35
CA SER A 442 -16.60 -2.27 7.21
C SER A 442 -16.10 -1.04 6.45
N ILE A 443 -16.35 0.15 6.98
CA ILE A 443 -15.80 1.39 6.44
C ILE A 443 -14.27 1.38 6.38
N ASN A 444 -13.60 0.60 7.24
CA ASN A 444 -12.15 0.39 7.23
C ASN A 444 -11.67 -0.52 6.07
N ALA A 445 -12.58 -0.98 5.23
CA ALA A 445 -12.24 -1.56 3.94
C ALA A 445 -11.71 -0.51 2.95
N SER A 446 -12.12 0.75 3.10
CA SER A 446 -11.61 1.86 2.29
C SER A 446 -10.22 2.30 2.76
N LEU A 447 -9.19 2.08 1.95
CA LEU A 447 -7.90 2.76 2.10
C LEU A 447 -7.98 4.09 1.34
N ASN A 448 -8.06 5.18 2.09
CA ASN A 448 -8.26 6.53 1.56
C ASN A 448 -6.91 7.19 1.26
N TYR A 449 -6.68 7.58 0.03
CA TYR A 449 -5.47 8.26 -0.39
C TYR A 449 -5.77 9.40 -1.36
N ILE A 450 -4.88 10.39 -1.39
CA ILE A 450 -4.87 11.44 -2.41
C ILE A 450 -3.72 11.20 -3.38
N THR A 451 -2.61 10.73 -2.87
CA THR A 451 -1.35 10.48 -3.56
C THR A 451 -0.80 9.11 -3.15
N TYR A 452 -0.08 8.47 -4.05
CA TYR A 452 0.68 7.25 -3.82
C TYR A 452 1.86 7.24 -4.80
N HIS A 453 2.70 6.21 -4.81
CA HIS A 453 3.91 6.17 -5.64
C HIS A 453 3.63 6.37 -7.14
N ASP A 454 2.49 5.84 -7.64
CA ASP A 454 2.05 5.94 -9.04
C ASP A 454 1.09 7.13 -9.21
N GLY A 455 1.61 8.21 -9.74
CA GLY A 455 0.89 9.46 -9.92
C GLY A 455 1.67 10.69 -9.45
N PHE A 456 1.00 11.83 -9.41
CA PHE A 456 1.58 13.06 -8.86
C PHE A 456 1.77 12.98 -7.36
N THR A 457 2.86 13.57 -6.86
CA THR A 457 3.02 13.93 -5.45
C THR A 457 2.01 15.02 -5.07
N LEU A 458 1.83 15.29 -3.78
CA LEU A 458 0.91 16.34 -3.33
C LEU A 458 1.33 17.73 -3.83
N GLU A 459 2.63 18.01 -3.93
CA GLU A 459 3.14 19.26 -4.51
C GLU A 459 2.85 19.35 -6.01
N ASP A 460 3.09 18.25 -6.74
CA ASP A 460 2.86 18.23 -8.18
C ASP A 460 1.36 18.30 -8.51
N LEU A 461 0.51 17.68 -7.68
CA LEU A 461 -0.95 17.72 -7.81
C LEU A 461 -1.52 19.15 -7.77
N VAL A 462 -0.88 20.05 -7.02
CA VAL A 462 -1.31 21.45 -6.90
C VAL A 462 -0.50 22.41 -7.74
N SER A 463 0.49 21.91 -8.51
CA SER A 463 1.45 22.73 -9.25
C SER A 463 1.48 22.46 -10.74
N TYR A 464 0.99 21.31 -11.20
CA TYR A 464 1.01 20.91 -12.60
C TYR A 464 -0.36 20.54 -13.11
N SER A 465 -0.70 20.99 -14.32
CA SER A 465 -1.92 20.61 -15.04
C SER A 465 -1.70 19.41 -15.96
N HIS A 466 -0.47 19.17 -16.37
CA HIS A 466 -0.05 18.12 -17.30
C HIS A 466 1.14 17.33 -16.73
N LYS A 467 1.29 16.08 -17.18
CA LYS A 467 2.45 15.26 -16.85
C LYS A 467 3.67 15.61 -17.68
N TYR A 468 4.85 15.42 -17.11
CA TYR A 468 6.17 15.69 -17.71
C TYR A 468 7.09 14.49 -17.46
N ASN A 469 6.86 13.37 -18.21
CA ASN A 469 7.58 12.11 -18.04
C ASN A 469 8.71 11.90 -19.05
N GLU A 470 9.18 12.95 -19.73
CA GLU A 470 10.21 12.86 -20.77
C GLU A 470 11.51 12.22 -20.26
N ALA A 471 11.82 12.42 -18.96
CA ALA A 471 12.98 11.82 -18.30
C ALA A 471 12.94 10.27 -18.27
N ASN A 472 11.77 9.65 -18.47
CA ASN A 472 11.58 8.20 -18.51
C ASN A 472 11.91 7.58 -19.89
N PHE A 473 12.15 8.40 -20.92
CA PHE A 473 12.43 7.99 -22.30
C PHE A 473 11.30 7.19 -22.97
N GLU A 474 10.05 7.42 -22.55
CA GLU A 474 8.85 6.77 -23.10
C GLU A 474 7.98 7.74 -23.94
N ASN A 475 8.58 8.87 -24.35
CA ASN A 475 7.90 9.93 -25.13
C ASN A 475 6.67 10.50 -24.42
N ASN A 476 6.69 10.60 -23.09
CA ASN A 476 5.59 11.09 -22.25
C ASN A 476 4.26 10.32 -22.44
N ARG A 477 4.32 9.05 -22.86
CA ARG A 477 3.14 8.18 -23.04
C ARG A 477 2.81 7.35 -21.79
N ASP A 478 3.78 7.18 -20.92
CA ASP A 478 3.68 6.49 -19.64
C ASP A 478 2.98 7.35 -18.58
N GLY A 479 2.46 6.71 -17.53
CA GLY A 479 1.69 7.36 -16.47
C GLY A 479 0.30 7.83 -16.93
N SER A 480 -0.53 8.26 -15.97
CA SER A 480 -1.91 8.68 -16.24
C SER A 480 -1.98 10.06 -16.90
N ASP A 481 -2.86 10.23 -17.87
CA ASP A 481 -3.22 11.54 -18.44
C ASP A 481 -4.26 12.26 -17.54
N GLU A 482 -5.09 11.52 -16.81
CA GLU A 482 -6.12 12.06 -15.92
C GLU A 482 -5.62 12.10 -14.48
N ASN A 483 -5.09 13.24 -14.05
CA ASN A 483 -4.55 13.43 -12.70
C ASN A 483 -5.49 14.20 -11.77
N TYR A 484 -6.51 14.86 -12.31
CA TYR A 484 -7.40 15.78 -11.57
C TYR A 484 -6.63 16.82 -10.76
N SER A 485 -5.52 17.29 -11.31
CA SER A 485 -4.60 18.26 -10.73
C SER A 485 -4.98 19.69 -11.08
N SER A 486 -4.35 20.66 -10.44
CA SER A 486 -4.51 22.09 -10.76
C SER A 486 -3.23 22.86 -10.47
N ASN A 487 -2.70 23.60 -11.44
CA ASN A 487 -1.51 24.45 -11.27
C ASN A 487 -1.76 25.77 -10.50
N GLN A 488 -3.00 26.04 -10.10
CA GLN A 488 -3.44 27.28 -9.43
C GLN A 488 -3.11 28.57 -10.21
N GLY A 489 -3.00 28.45 -11.54
CA GLY A 489 -2.78 29.58 -12.46
C GLY A 489 -1.34 29.72 -12.98
N VAL A 490 -0.39 28.93 -12.49
CA VAL A 490 1.01 28.90 -12.95
C VAL A 490 1.50 27.48 -13.04
N GLU A 491 1.91 27.02 -14.21
CA GLU A 491 2.47 25.67 -14.40
C GLU A 491 3.84 25.54 -13.79
N GLY A 492 4.05 24.55 -12.90
CA GLY A 492 5.32 24.27 -12.26
C GLY A 492 5.73 25.27 -11.17
N PRO A 493 7.03 25.40 -10.89
CA PRO A 493 7.55 26.26 -9.83
C PRO A 493 7.22 27.74 -10.04
N THR A 494 6.94 28.47 -8.95
CA THR A 494 6.62 29.90 -9.00
C THR A 494 7.11 30.62 -7.75
N THR A 495 7.34 31.91 -7.86
CA THR A 495 7.58 32.84 -6.74
C THR A 495 6.38 33.74 -6.45
N ASN A 496 5.27 33.57 -7.18
CA ASN A 496 4.04 34.33 -6.96
C ASN A 496 3.41 33.93 -5.62
N SER A 497 3.41 34.83 -4.66
CA SER A 497 2.94 34.58 -3.29
C SER A 497 1.46 34.22 -3.22
N GLU A 498 0.61 34.77 -4.11
CA GLU A 498 -0.82 34.44 -4.17
C GLU A 498 -1.04 33.00 -4.65
N VAL A 499 -0.33 32.58 -5.70
CA VAL A 499 -0.37 31.19 -6.20
C VAL A 499 0.15 30.23 -5.15
N LEU A 500 1.26 30.53 -4.49
CA LEU A 500 1.81 29.71 -3.41
C LEU A 500 0.83 29.58 -2.25
N ALA A 501 0.18 30.66 -1.84
CA ALA A 501 -0.82 30.64 -0.78
C ALA A 501 -2.02 29.71 -1.14
N LYS A 502 -2.49 29.74 -2.40
CA LYS A 502 -3.54 28.86 -2.90
C LYS A 502 -3.10 27.38 -2.90
N ARG A 503 -1.87 27.09 -3.35
CA ARG A 503 -1.30 25.73 -3.33
C ARG A 503 -1.21 25.17 -1.90
N TRP A 504 -0.69 25.95 -0.97
CA TRP A 504 -0.60 25.55 0.44
C TRP A 504 -1.97 25.30 1.08
N LEU A 505 -2.96 26.14 0.78
CA LEU A 505 -4.31 25.96 1.25
C LEU A 505 -4.93 24.67 0.70
N LEU A 506 -4.71 24.41 -0.59
CA LEU A 506 -5.23 23.19 -1.24
C LEU A 506 -4.59 21.92 -0.67
N LYS A 507 -3.26 21.93 -0.43
CA LYS A 507 -2.56 20.79 0.24
C LYS A 507 -3.14 20.51 1.63
N ARG A 508 -3.42 21.56 2.44
CA ARG A 508 -4.03 21.39 3.76
C ARG A 508 -5.44 20.82 3.67
N ASN A 509 -6.27 21.31 2.77
CA ASN A 509 -7.62 20.81 2.58
C ASN A 509 -7.64 19.34 2.17
N LEU A 510 -6.79 18.94 1.21
CA LEU A 510 -6.63 17.55 0.77
C LEU A 510 -6.19 16.64 1.91
N MET A 511 -5.13 17.03 2.64
CA MET A 511 -4.59 16.23 3.75
C MET A 511 -5.57 16.13 4.93
N ALA A 512 -6.26 17.23 5.28
CA ALA A 512 -7.31 17.21 6.30
C ALA A 512 -8.44 16.25 5.91
N THR A 513 -8.86 16.25 4.64
CA THR A 513 -9.91 15.36 4.14
C THR A 513 -9.52 13.90 4.28
N VAL A 514 -8.30 13.50 3.89
CA VAL A 514 -7.81 12.11 4.06
C VAL A 514 -7.82 11.70 5.53
N LEU A 515 -7.26 12.54 6.39
CA LEU A 515 -7.05 12.19 7.81
C LEU A 515 -8.34 12.21 8.63
N LEU A 516 -9.35 13.01 8.25
CA LEU A 516 -10.61 13.15 8.98
C LEU A 516 -11.73 12.24 8.43
N SER A 517 -11.57 11.68 7.23
CA SER A 517 -12.57 10.77 6.64
C SER A 517 -12.63 9.43 7.37
N GLN A 518 -13.81 8.81 7.33
CA GLN A 518 -13.97 7.40 7.72
C GLN A 518 -13.21 6.50 6.75
N GLY A 519 -12.59 5.45 7.27
CA GLY A 519 -11.70 4.54 6.54
C GLY A 519 -10.24 4.65 7.01
N VAL A 520 -9.33 4.01 6.33
CA VAL A 520 -7.89 3.98 6.66
C VAL A 520 -7.17 5.05 5.86
N PRO A 521 -6.59 6.09 6.49
CA PRO A 521 -5.83 7.11 5.78
C PRO A 521 -4.47 6.60 5.33
N HIS A 522 -4.06 7.02 4.13
CA HIS A 522 -2.78 6.70 3.52
C HIS A 522 -2.08 7.99 3.09
N ILE A 523 -0.80 8.13 3.43
CA ILE A 523 0.06 9.29 3.18
C ILE A 523 1.27 8.82 2.35
N LEU A 524 1.57 9.51 1.26
CA LEU A 524 2.79 9.28 0.49
C LEU A 524 3.98 10.00 1.14
N SER A 525 5.07 9.28 1.31
CA SER A 525 6.31 9.79 1.89
C SER A 525 6.90 10.96 1.09
N GLY A 526 7.14 12.06 1.78
CA GLY A 526 7.65 13.30 1.20
C GLY A 526 6.57 14.34 0.91
N ASP A 527 5.29 14.00 0.90
CA ASP A 527 4.21 14.97 0.72
C ASP A 527 4.25 16.05 1.82
N GLU A 528 4.60 15.65 3.04
CA GLU A 528 4.77 16.56 4.18
C GLU A 528 5.95 17.52 4.05
N PHE A 529 6.88 17.22 3.13
CA PHE A 529 8.02 18.08 2.78
C PHE A 529 7.85 18.78 1.43
N SER A 530 6.64 18.74 0.84
CA SER A 530 6.37 19.29 -0.49
C SER A 530 7.30 18.71 -1.57
N LYS A 531 7.52 17.39 -1.51
CA LYS A 531 8.30 16.67 -2.52
C LYS A 531 7.68 16.88 -3.90
N THR A 532 8.49 17.33 -4.86
CA THR A 532 8.11 17.43 -6.27
C THR A 532 8.91 16.45 -7.11
N GLN A 533 8.24 15.80 -8.03
CA GLN A 533 8.85 15.04 -9.13
C GLN A 533 8.87 15.85 -10.43
N GLN A 534 8.76 17.19 -10.29
CA GLN A 534 8.80 18.13 -11.41
C GLN A 534 7.76 17.85 -12.48
N GLY A 535 6.58 17.35 -12.06
CA GLY A 535 5.50 16.96 -12.95
C GLY A 535 5.64 15.57 -13.56
N ASN A 536 6.66 14.80 -13.20
CA ASN A 536 6.74 13.38 -13.55
C ASN A 536 5.79 12.57 -12.64
N ASN A 537 4.74 11.99 -13.22
CA ASN A 537 3.75 11.21 -12.49
C ASN A 537 3.97 9.70 -12.58
N ASN A 538 5.14 9.26 -13.06
CA ASN A 538 5.50 7.85 -13.18
C ASN A 538 7.00 7.65 -12.88
N GLY A 539 7.40 7.95 -11.66
CA GLY A 539 8.81 7.96 -11.23
C GLY A 539 9.48 6.59 -11.10
N TYR A 540 8.92 5.52 -11.70
CA TYR A 540 9.36 4.14 -11.49
C TYR A 540 10.83 3.86 -11.82
N CYS A 541 11.40 4.62 -12.74
CA CYS A 541 12.76 4.49 -13.22
C CYS A 541 13.69 5.65 -12.82
N GLN A 542 13.24 6.53 -11.91
CA GLN A 542 13.97 7.74 -11.49
C GLN A 542 14.64 7.54 -10.13
N ASP A 543 15.72 6.76 -10.09
CA ASP A 543 16.52 6.56 -8.88
C ASP A 543 17.50 7.72 -8.65
N ASN A 544 16.96 8.90 -8.42
CA ASN A 544 17.71 10.14 -8.25
C ASN A 544 16.98 11.13 -7.32
N ALA A 545 17.54 12.30 -7.08
CA ALA A 545 17.03 13.32 -6.17
C ALA A 545 15.60 13.79 -6.51
N MET A 546 15.12 13.63 -7.74
CA MET A 546 13.73 13.95 -8.10
C MET A 546 12.72 13.07 -7.35
N CYS A 547 13.02 11.78 -7.17
CA CYS A 547 12.13 10.85 -6.48
C CYS A 547 12.47 10.61 -5.00
N TRP A 548 13.68 11.01 -4.53
CA TRP A 548 14.05 10.86 -3.13
C TRP A 548 13.44 11.96 -2.28
N ASN A 549 13.19 11.69 -1.01
CA ASN A 549 12.65 12.68 -0.08
C ASN A 549 13.70 13.72 0.30
N HIS A 550 13.35 14.98 0.15
CA HIS A 550 14.10 16.11 0.64
C HIS A 550 13.64 16.43 2.06
N TRP A 551 14.52 16.24 3.03
CA TRP A 551 14.23 16.51 4.45
C TRP A 551 14.43 18.01 4.76
N ASP A 552 13.73 18.86 4.01
CA ASP A 552 13.83 20.31 4.13
C ASP A 552 12.84 20.83 5.18
N TYR A 553 13.38 21.26 6.32
CA TYR A 553 12.63 21.85 7.43
C TYR A 553 12.52 23.38 7.33
N ASN A 554 12.30 23.91 6.12
CA ASN A 554 11.94 25.31 5.98
C ASN A 554 10.64 25.61 6.75
N LYS A 555 10.30 26.91 6.91
CA LYS A 555 9.16 27.32 7.72
C LYS A 555 7.85 26.72 7.22
N GLU A 556 7.61 26.76 5.93
CA GLU A 556 6.37 26.29 5.30
C GLU A 556 6.17 24.79 5.48
N ASN A 557 7.20 23.99 5.27
CA ASN A 557 7.17 22.54 5.49
C ASN A 557 6.99 22.22 6.99
N GLN A 558 7.65 22.97 7.87
CA GLN A 558 7.50 22.79 9.31
C GLN A 558 6.07 23.12 9.77
N ASP A 559 5.48 24.18 9.24
CA ASP A 559 4.08 24.56 9.52
C ASP A 559 3.13 23.44 9.02
N PHE A 560 3.40 22.88 7.83
CA PHE A 560 2.59 21.78 7.28
C PHE A 560 2.75 20.46 8.05
N ILE A 561 3.95 20.13 8.51
CA ILE A 561 4.18 18.98 9.41
C ILE A 561 3.41 19.18 10.72
N ASN A 562 3.42 20.38 11.31
CA ASN A 562 2.65 20.68 12.51
C ASN A 562 1.13 20.62 12.26
N PHE A 563 0.70 21.01 11.05
CA PHE A 563 -0.68 20.85 10.61
C PHE A 563 -1.09 19.36 10.58
N ILE A 564 -0.28 18.49 9.94
CA ILE A 564 -0.55 17.04 9.88
C ILE A 564 -0.56 16.43 11.27
N GLU A 565 0.39 16.80 12.14
CA GLU A 565 0.43 16.37 13.54
C GLU A 565 -0.87 16.71 14.28
N ARG A 566 -1.39 17.94 14.10
CA ARG A 566 -2.66 18.39 14.69
C ARG A 566 -3.82 17.55 14.21
N VAL A 567 -3.98 17.39 12.90
CA VAL A 567 -5.12 16.64 12.32
C VAL A 567 -5.06 15.16 12.72
N SER A 568 -3.88 14.54 12.67
CA SER A 568 -3.68 13.16 13.12
C SER A 568 -3.98 13.00 14.62
N SER A 569 -3.61 13.99 15.45
CA SER A 569 -3.92 13.99 16.88
C SER A 569 -5.43 14.05 17.14
N LEU A 570 -6.19 14.83 16.37
CA LEU A 570 -7.66 14.85 16.46
C LEU A 570 -8.22 13.46 16.11
N ARG A 571 -7.78 12.85 15.02
CA ARG A 571 -8.18 11.50 14.62
C ARG A 571 -7.89 10.47 15.72
N HIS A 572 -6.67 10.44 16.26
CA HIS A 572 -6.29 9.47 17.29
C HIS A 572 -7.06 9.64 18.61
N LYS A 573 -7.43 10.85 18.95
CA LYS A 573 -8.21 11.13 20.17
C LYS A 573 -9.68 10.74 20.05
N SER A 574 -10.24 10.75 18.84
CA SER A 574 -11.63 10.46 18.58
C SER A 574 -11.80 9.03 18.04
N LYS A 575 -12.51 8.20 18.79
CA LYS A 575 -12.95 6.90 18.29
C LYS A 575 -13.96 7.06 17.17
N MET A 576 -14.81 8.06 17.23
CA MET A 576 -15.85 8.32 16.25
C MET A 576 -15.29 8.63 14.86
N LEU A 577 -14.08 9.21 14.76
CA LEU A 577 -13.45 9.48 13.46
C LEU A 577 -12.83 8.25 12.81
N ARG A 578 -12.82 7.08 13.48
CA ARG A 578 -12.07 5.90 13.00
C ARG A 578 -12.71 4.54 13.27
N GLU A 579 -13.64 4.43 14.22
CA GLU A 579 -14.18 3.14 14.68
C GLU A 579 -15.67 2.95 14.37
N LEU A 580 -16.32 3.87 13.64
CA LEU A 580 -17.73 3.71 13.32
C LEU A 580 -17.96 2.45 12.48
N THR A 581 -18.97 1.71 12.84
CA THR A 581 -19.51 0.59 12.03
C THR A 581 -20.89 0.96 11.52
N LEU A 582 -21.27 0.41 10.39
CA LEU A 582 -22.59 0.61 9.81
C LEU A 582 -23.43 -0.64 10.02
N VAL A 583 -24.56 -0.51 10.73
CA VAL A 583 -25.53 -1.57 10.93
C VAL A 583 -26.90 -1.03 10.55
N GLU A 584 -27.61 -1.70 9.64
CA GLU A 584 -28.95 -1.32 9.18
C GLU A 584 -29.07 0.19 8.86
N ASP A 585 -28.16 0.72 8.03
CA ASP A 585 -28.10 2.13 7.65
C ASP A 585 -27.84 3.12 8.80
N THR A 586 -27.44 2.64 9.97
CA THR A 586 -27.11 3.46 11.13
C THR A 586 -25.64 3.26 11.51
N PHE A 587 -24.97 4.36 11.87
CA PHE A 587 -23.61 4.28 12.40
C PHE A 587 -23.63 3.85 13.86
N HIS A 588 -22.74 2.93 14.20
CA HIS A 588 -22.55 2.44 15.56
C HIS A 588 -21.08 2.49 15.95
N LEU A 589 -20.83 2.72 17.23
CA LEU A 589 -19.55 2.49 17.89
C LEU A 589 -19.81 1.63 19.11
N GLN A 590 -19.40 0.36 19.04
CA GLN A 590 -19.81 -0.65 20.03
C GLN A 590 -21.35 -0.72 20.09
N ASP A 591 -21.95 -0.52 21.26
CA ASP A 591 -23.42 -0.56 21.47
C ASP A 591 -24.08 0.82 21.35
N GLU A 592 -23.32 1.88 21.04
CA GLU A 592 -23.83 3.23 20.94
C GLU A 592 -24.17 3.60 19.50
N LYS A 593 -25.33 4.21 19.31
CA LYS A 593 -25.80 4.72 18.03
C LYS A 593 -25.22 6.12 17.78
N TYR A 594 -24.77 6.35 16.55
CA TYR A 594 -24.26 7.64 16.10
C TYR A 594 -25.09 8.15 14.92
N GLU A 595 -25.29 9.46 14.89
CA GLU A 595 -26.04 10.13 13.85
C GLU A 595 -25.17 11.12 13.09
N ALA A 596 -25.29 11.11 11.77
CA ALA A 596 -24.68 12.04 10.86
C ALA A 596 -25.77 12.92 10.23
N HIS A 597 -25.70 14.23 10.43
CA HIS A 597 -26.64 15.16 9.84
C HIS A 597 -25.93 16.19 8.97
N TRP A 598 -26.50 16.43 7.80
CA TRP A 598 -25.97 17.33 6.80
C TRP A 598 -26.83 18.57 6.67
N PHE A 599 -26.19 19.74 6.65
CA PHE A 599 -26.87 21.03 6.62
C PHE A 599 -26.37 21.89 5.46
N LYS A 600 -27.25 22.69 4.93
CA LYS A 600 -26.98 23.80 4.03
C LYS A 600 -26.32 24.95 4.79
N THR A 601 -25.91 25.99 4.06
CA THR A 601 -25.31 27.21 4.63
C THR A 601 -26.26 27.98 5.56
N ASP A 602 -27.56 27.88 5.32
CA ASP A 602 -28.62 28.52 6.18
C ASP A 602 -28.99 27.69 7.41
N GLY A 603 -28.28 26.60 7.69
CA GLY A 603 -28.51 25.72 8.84
C GLY A 603 -29.71 24.79 8.70
N THR A 604 -30.40 24.78 7.57
CA THR A 604 -31.43 23.77 7.27
C THR A 604 -30.82 22.46 6.75
N THR A 605 -31.54 21.35 6.99
CA THR A 605 -31.06 20.04 6.56
C THR A 605 -30.98 19.95 5.05
N MET A 606 -29.98 19.22 4.53
CA MET A 606 -29.85 18.90 3.13
C MET A 606 -31.06 18.10 2.62
N ASP A 607 -31.55 18.46 1.45
CA ASP A 607 -32.65 17.78 0.79
C ASP A 607 -32.21 17.24 -0.60
N SER A 608 -33.06 16.44 -1.23
CA SER A 608 -32.76 15.78 -2.50
C SER A 608 -32.46 16.76 -3.65
N THR A 609 -32.99 17.98 -3.59
CA THR A 609 -32.74 19.03 -4.58
C THR A 609 -31.34 19.62 -4.36
N THR A 610 -31.02 19.98 -3.12
CA THR A 610 -29.73 20.58 -2.77
C THR A 610 -28.55 19.63 -3.01
N TRP A 611 -28.74 18.31 -2.74
CA TRP A 611 -27.73 17.31 -3.05
C TRP A 611 -27.37 17.22 -4.55
N LYS A 612 -28.29 17.59 -5.41
CA LYS A 612 -28.14 17.55 -6.88
C LYS A 612 -27.83 18.91 -7.51
N ASP A 613 -27.88 19.99 -6.72
CA ASP A 613 -27.61 21.34 -7.22
C ASP A 613 -26.11 21.53 -7.47
N PRO A 614 -25.67 21.74 -8.71
CA PRO A 614 -24.26 21.93 -9.04
C PRO A 614 -23.67 23.23 -8.44
N ASN A 615 -24.51 24.15 -7.95
CA ASN A 615 -24.07 25.40 -7.33
C ASN A 615 -23.83 25.26 -5.82
N THR A 616 -24.22 24.13 -5.22
CA THR A 616 -23.93 23.88 -3.81
C THR A 616 -22.42 23.63 -3.66
N ASP A 617 -21.70 24.54 -3.03
CA ASP A 617 -20.24 24.53 -2.84
C ASP A 617 -19.79 24.59 -1.38
N ALA A 618 -20.74 24.65 -0.44
CA ALA A 618 -20.46 24.58 0.99
C ALA A 618 -21.51 23.73 1.71
N ILE A 619 -21.04 22.87 2.63
CA ILE A 619 -21.87 21.98 3.44
C ILE A 619 -21.36 21.89 4.86
N THR A 620 -22.25 21.57 5.78
CA THR A 620 -21.92 21.27 7.17
C THR A 620 -22.34 19.86 7.53
N LEU A 621 -21.44 19.11 8.17
CA LEU A 621 -21.71 17.79 8.76
C LEU A 621 -21.67 17.91 10.26
N THR A 622 -22.68 17.42 10.97
CA THR A 622 -22.56 17.10 12.39
C THR A 622 -22.55 15.59 12.57
N LEU A 623 -21.66 15.12 13.43
CA LEU A 623 -21.49 13.72 13.76
C LEU A 623 -21.49 13.63 15.29
N GLY A 624 -22.42 12.87 15.88
CA GLY A 624 -22.59 12.83 17.32
C GLY A 624 -23.12 11.51 17.85
N SER A 625 -22.87 11.22 19.15
CA SER A 625 -23.37 10.05 19.85
C SER A 625 -24.59 10.37 20.70
N GLU A 626 -25.53 9.43 20.80
CA GLU A 626 -26.69 9.49 21.71
C GLU A 626 -26.40 8.88 23.10
N GLY A 627 -25.22 8.35 23.36
CA GLY A 627 -24.87 7.57 24.56
C GLY A 627 -24.76 8.39 25.85
N LYS A 628 -25.06 7.73 26.99
CA LYS A 628 -25.16 8.37 28.32
C LYS A 628 -23.82 8.76 28.95
N GLU A 629 -22.69 8.19 28.55
CA GLU A 629 -21.42 8.31 29.27
C GLU A 629 -20.34 9.15 28.58
N ARG A 630 -20.34 9.29 27.24
CA ARG A 630 -19.43 10.17 26.51
C ARG A 630 -20.13 10.80 25.33
N ARG A 631 -20.46 12.06 25.45
CA ARG A 631 -21.06 12.85 24.37
C ARG A 631 -19.97 13.48 23.53
N GLU A 632 -19.40 12.69 22.62
CA GLU A 632 -18.51 13.19 21.59
C GLU A 632 -19.37 13.67 20.42
N THR A 633 -19.33 14.97 20.10
CA THR A 633 -20.05 15.55 18.98
C THR A 633 -19.14 16.51 18.24
N TRP A 634 -19.08 16.35 16.92
CA TRP A 634 -18.26 17.13 16.02
C TRP A 634 -19.11 17.86 14.99
N CYS A 635 -18.65 19.03 14.57
CA CYS A 635 -19.22 19.77 13.45
C CYS A 635 -18.10 20.10 12.46
N PHE A 636 -18.30 19.71 11.20
CA PHE A 636 -17.35 19.93 10.10
C PHE A 636 -17.99 20.87 9.10
N ILE A 637 -17.28 21.90 8.70
CA ILE A 637 -17.62 22.77 7.60
C ILE A 637 -16.66 22.49 6.45
N PHE A 638 -17.23 22.23 5.26
CA PHE A 638 -16.49 22.11 4.02
C PHE A 638 -16.95 23.22 3.08
N ASN A 639 -16.05 24.13 2.74
CA ASN A 639 -16.27 25.13 1.72
C ASN A 639 -15.32 24.88 0.56
N GLN A 640 -15.88 24.63 -0.63
CA GLN A 640 -15.13 24.21 -1.82
C GLN A 640 -14.42 25.39 -2.54
N LYS A 641 -15.04 26.57 -2.53
CA LYS A 641 -14.68 27.68 -3.41
C LYS A 641 -14.32 28.96 -2.65
N TYR A 642 -13.84 29.95 -3.38
CA TYR A 642 -13.57 31.32 -2.91
C TYR A 642 -14.83 32.17 -2.83
N ASN A 643 -16.03 31.55 -2.75
CA ASN A 643 -17.29 32.26 -2.55
C ASN A 643 -17.45 32.65 -1.07
N GLU A 644 -18.08 33.79 -0.84
CA GLU A 644 -18.44 34.25 0.51
C GLU A 644 -19.71 33.54 0.98
N HIS A 645 -19.60 32.86 2.13
CA HIS A 645 -20.74 32.24 2.79
C HIS A 645 -20.80 32.65 4.27
N ILE A 646 -22.04 32.84 4.75
CA ILE A 646 -22.35 32.87 6.16
C ILE A 646 -22.99 31.52 6.49
N ILE A 647 -22.28 30.68 7.19
CA ILE A 647 -22.72 29.30 7.48
C ILE A 647 -23.34 29.30 8.88
N GLU A 648 -24.61 28.94 8.98
CA GLU A 648 -25.29 28.74 10.25
C GLU A 648 -25.00 27.29 10.74
N ILE A 649 -24.29 27.20 11.84
CA ILE A 649 -24.07 25.91 12.51
C ILE A 649 -25.19 25.62 13.51
N PRO A 650 -25.52 24.33 13.78
CA PRO A 650 -26.52 23.97 14.76
C PRO A 650 -26.20 24.58 16.11
N ILE A 651 -27.22 25.11 16.78
CA ILE A 651 -27.05 25.76 18.09
C ILE A 651 -26.75 24.66 19.13
N PRO A 652 -25.70 24.81 19.94
CA PRO A 652 -25.46 23.89 21.06
C PRO A 652 -26.63 23.92 22.03
N LEU A 653 -26.83 22.80 22.74
CA LEU A 653 -27.78 22.75 23.86
C LEU A 653 -27.36 23.73 24.98
N GLU A 654 -28.32 24.15 25.82
CA GLU A 654 -28.03 24.95 27.00
C GLU A 654 -26.95 24.26 27.86
N GLY A 655 -25.89 24.97 28.16
CA GLY A 655 -24.75 24.44 28.89
C GLY A 655 -23.68 23.70 28.02
N ALA A 656 -23.74 23.86 26.72
CA ALA A 656 -22.70 23.39 25.78
C ALA A 656 -22.27 24.50 24.82
N GLU A 657 -21.06 24.39 24.30
CA GLU A 657 -20.50 25.35 23.35
C GLU A 657 -19.71 24.63 22.26
N TRP A 658 -19.64 25.20 21.05
CA TRP A 658 -18.73 24.77 20.00
C TRP A 658 -17.35 25.39 20.22
N VAL A 659 -16.30 24.54 20.17
CA VAL A 659 -14.90 24.96 20.23
C VAL A 659 -14.25 24.62 18.90
N GLU A 660 -13.74 25.61 18.19
CA GLU A 660 -12.97 25.38 16.96
C GLU A 660 -11.67 24.66 17.32
N VAL A 661 -11.39 23.53 16.66
CA VAL A 661 -10.21 22.70 16.90
C VAL A 661 -9.30 22.60 15.69
N LEU A 662 -9.83 22.95 14.50
CA LEU A 662 -9.09 22.99 13.25
C LEU A 662 -9.65 24.05 12.30
N ASP A 663 -8.72 24.82 11.70
CA ASP A 663 -8.98 25.72 10.56
C ASP A 663 -7.87 25.55 9.52
N THR A 664 -8.19 25.00 8.35
CA THR A 664 -7.20 24.81 7.27
C THR A 664 -6.72 26.11 6.63
N THR A 665 -7.35 27.24 6.88
CA THR A 665 -6.87 28.55 6.43
C THR A 665 -5.64 29.02 7.20
N ASP A 666 -5.44 28.50 8.42
CA ASP A 666 -4.21 28.71 9.19
C ASP A 666 -3.11 27.74 8.72
N PRO A 667 -1.86 28.18 8.58
CA PRO A 667 -0.74 27.33 8.14
C PRO A 667 -0.51 26.08 9.00
N THR A 668 -0.76 26.15 10.31
CA THR A 668 -0.63 25.04 11.27
C THR A 668 -1.95 24.38 11.64
N GLY A 669 -3.05 24.84 11.04
CA GLY A 669 -4.40 24.42 11.37
C GLY A 669 -4.89 24.92 12.75
N ALA A 670 -4.15 25.87 13.36
CA ALA A 670 -4.56 26.39 14.65
C ALA A 670 -5.91 27.10 14.56
N PRO A 671 -6.83 26.84 15.50
CA PRO A 671 -8.10 27.54 15.53
C PRO A 671 -7.87 29.01 15.88
N ASN A 672 -8.78 29.87 15.43
CA ASN A 672 -8.81 31.25 15.88
C ASN A 672 -9.35 31.23 17.32
N GLU A 673 -8.50 31.48 18.31
CA GLU A 673 -8.72 31.22 19.76
C GLU A 673 -9.90 31.98 20.43
N LYS A 674 -10.81 32.56 19.68
CA LYS A 674 -12.02 33.15 20.26
C LYS A 674 -12.95 32.01 20.64
N GLU A 675 -13.08 31.78 21.95
CA GLU A 675 -14.14 30.96 22.52
C GLU A 675 -15.48 31.44 21.93
N MET A 676 -16.18 30.55 21.24
CA MET A 676 -17.36 30.90 20.46
C MET A 676 -18.62 30.61 21.29
N TYR A 677 -18.85 31.39 22.34
CA TYR A 677 -20.10 31.35 23.09
C TYR A 677 -21.26 31.73 22.17
N GLY A 678 -22.17 30.82 21.90
CA GLY A 678 -23.43 31.07 21.24
C GLY A 678 -23.38 31.57 19.80
N VAL A 679 -22.27 31.35 19.07
CA VAL A 679 -22.15 31.77 17.68
C VAL A 679 -22.93 30.81 16.77
N LYS A 680 -23.92 31.38 16.06
CA LYS A 680 -24.73 30.67 15.08
C LYS A 680 -24.17 30.74 13.67
N LYS A 681 -23.30 31.72 13.41
CA LYS A 681 -22.86 32.08 12.05
C LYS A 681 -21.35 32.12 11.91
N ILE A 682 -20.83 31.36 10.97
CA ILE A 682 -19.40 31.30 10.61
C ILE A 682 -19.22 31.92 9.23
N TYR A 683 -18.40 32.94 9.14
CA TYR A 683 -18.04 33.54 7.86
C TYR A 683 -16.87 32.76 7.22
N VAL A 684 -17.04 32.37 5.98
CA VAL A 684 -15.99 31.74 5.15
C VAL A 684 -15.95 32.42 3.77
N ASN A 685 -14.75 32.65 3.25
CA ASN A 685 -14.54 33.26 1.93
C ASN A 685 -13.38 32.62 1.14
N LYS A 686 -12.92 31.47 1.64
CA LYS A 686 -11.85 30.66 1.02
C LYS A 686 -12.22 29.18 1.10
N PRO A 687 -11.72 28.35 0.17
CA PRO A 687 -11.80 26.90 0.33
C PRO A 687 -11.24 26.50 1.70
N CYS A 688 -12.02 25.78 2.50
CA CYS A 688 -11.55 25.40 3.83
C CYS A 688 -12.28 24.19 4.40
N VAL A 689 -11.58 23.51 5.31
CA VAL A 689 -12.16 22.61 6.31
C VAL A 689 -12.06 23.28 7.67
N LYS A 690 -13.19 23.50 8.34
CA LYS A 690 -13.23 23.92 9.73
C LYS A 690 -13.86 22.84 10.58
N VAL A 691 -13.29 22.58 11.75
CA VAL A 691 -13.78 21.54 12.64
C VAL A 691 -14.02 22.10 14.02
N PHE A 692 -15.20 21.79 14.55
CA PHE A 692 -15.61 22.18 15.88
C PHE A 692 -15.95 20.94 16.70
N MET A 693 -15.62 20.96 17.97
CA MET A 693 -15.97 19.95 18.95
C MET A 693 -16.92 20.54 20.00
N LEU A 694 -17.96 19.80 20.36
CA LEU A 694 -18.88 20.22 21.40
C LEU A 694 -18.23 20.05 22.77
N ARG A 695 -18.20 21.11 23.58
CA ARG A 695 -17.70 21.13 24.95
C ARG A 695 -18.83 21.47 25.91
N LEU A 696 -18.97 20.74 27.01
CA LEU A 696 -19.90 21.07 28.09
C LEU A 696 -19.30 22.17 29.00
N THR A 697 -20.07 23.18 29.33
CA THR A 697 -19.65 24.24 30.24
C THR A 697 -19.80 23.80 31.70
N SER A 698 -18.91 24.25 32.58
CA SER A 698 -18.80 23.79 33.98
C SER A 698 -20.04 24.11 34.87
N HIS A 699 -21.01 24.86 34.36
CA HIS A 699 -22.23 25.29 35.11
C HIS A 699 -23.45 24.40 34.83
N SER A 700 -23.36 23.42 33.94
CA SER A 700 -24.49 22.55 33.62
C SER A 700 -24.50 21.28 34.46
N LYS A 701 -25.26 21.28 35.55
CA LYS A 701 -25.84 20.01 36.03
C LYS A 701 -26.91 19.62 35.01
N LEU A 702 -26.49 18.95 33.93
CA LEU A 702 -27.41 18.43 32.93
C LEU A 702 -28.35 17.43 33.59
N LYS A 703 -29.61 17.79 33.74
CA LYS A 703 -30.69 16.84 34.00
C LYS A 703 -30.72 15.82 32.87
N ASN A 704 -30.88 14.57 33.22
CA ASN A 704 -30.80 13.33 32.43
C ASN A 704 -31.68 13.22 31.15
N SER A 705 -31.83 14.24 30.31
CA SER A 705 -32.74 14.18 29.17
C SER A 705 -32.34 15.02 27.95
N THR A 706 -31.11 14.95 27.52
CA THR A 706 -30.73 15.68 26.29
C THR A 706 -29.98 14.79 25.33
N SER A 707 -30.77 14.12 24.50
CA SER A 707 -30.29 13.38 23.33
C SER A 707 -30.00 14.34 22.17
N PHE A 708 -29.16 13.93 21.25
CA PHE A 708 -28.88 14.57 19.95
C PHE A 708 -30.19 14.84 19.17
N GLU A 709 -31.24 14.02 19.38
CA GLU A 709 -32.62 14.27 18.92
C GLU A 709 -33.18 15.64 19.38
N ALA A 710 -32.74 16.19 20.52
CA ALA A 710 -33.23 17.48 20.96
C ALA A 710 -32.66 18.64 20.13
N LEU A 711 -31.44 18.51 19.58
CA LEU A 711 -30.87 19.45 18.62
C LEU A 711 -31.67 19.46 17.30
N THR A 712 -32.10 18.30 16.84
CA THR A 712 -32.85 18.12 15.59
C THR A 712 -34.37 18.37 15.78
N ARG A 713 -34.96 18.00 16.92
CA ARG A 713 -36.39 18.27 17.23
C ARG A 713 -36.71 19.74 17.36
N HIS A 714 -35.80 20.57 17.83
CA HIS A 714 -36.03 22.01 17.94
C HIS A 714 -36.08 22.68 16.56
N GLN A 715 -35.23 22.22 15.64
CA GLN A 715 -35.24 22.68 14.24
C GLN A 715 -36.46 22.16 13.47
N ASN A 716 -36.89 20.91 13.71
CA ASN A 716 -38.08 20.33 13.09
C ASN A 716 -39.39 20.90 13.62
N ARG A 717 -39.44 21.41 14.86
CA ARG A 717 -40.61 22.16 15.38
C ARG A 717 -40.75 23.50 14.70
N ASN A 718 -39.67 24.23 14.46
CA ASN A 718 -39.74 25.51 13.74
C ASN A 718 -40.16 25.31 12.26
N MET A 719 -39.76 24.21 11.60
CA MET A 719 -40.26 23.91 10.26
C MET A 719 -41.74 23.52 10.18
N LYS A 720 -42.32 22.96 11.25
CA LYS A 720 -43.79 22.70 11.29
C LYS A 720 -44.61 23.96 11.53
N ILE A 721 -44.07 24.94 12.23
CA ILE A 721 -44.75 26.21 12.48
C ILE A 721 -44.77 27.08 11.22
N ASP A 722 -43.71 27.05 10.40
CA ASP A 722 -43.68 27.79 9.13
C ASP A 722 -44.49 27.14 8.00
N LYS A 723 -44.85 25.86 8.10
CA LYS A 723 -45.77 25.18 7.15
C LYS A 723 -47.25 25.34 7.52
N MET A 724 -47.56 25.95 8.66
CA MET A 724 -48.92 26.25 9.09
C MET A 724 -49.24 27.76 9.05
N LYS A 725 -48.36 28.58 8.50
CA LYS A 725 -48.62 29.94 8.06
C LYS A 725 -48.40 30.01 6.52
#